data_a1508b60ba42ca28c36347b566fe4eba
#
_entry.id   a1508b60ba42ca28c36347b566fe4eba
#
_cell.length_a   1.000
_cell.length_b   1.000
_cell.length_c   1.000
_cell.angle_alpha   90.00
_cell.angle_beta   90.00
_cell.angle_gamma   90.00
#
_symmetry.space_group_name_H-M   'P 1'
#
loop_
_entity.id
_entity.type
_entity.pdbx_description
1 polymer ?
#
loop_
_entity_poly.entity_id
_entity_poly.type
_entity_poly.pdbx_seq_one_letter_code
_entity_poly.pdbx_strand_id
1 'polypeptide(L)'
;GMPIAGVNIIVQGTSSGTQSDFDGNYSIMVDEGGSLTFSYVGYTSVSKTVDGSDTINVTLSEDVAQLEAVVVTAQGISRQKKALGYAVSEVAGEEMEQRTEGDVARVLSGKASGVNITSQSGTSGSATNVVIRGYTSINGNNQALFVVDGVPFSTETNAQGGYLGGNLGSSRFLDLDPNNIESVNVLKGLAAATLYGTAGKNGVIVITTKSGSLQNKGPKKTEITVNQSYFVNEMASMPDYQNTYGGGFDQSFGWFFSNWGPAFAANGVDGYLNDPAGIIDAEGTVEHPYGSSSFLNAFNGGNNVLNQQYTGVRYDWRPYESVENFFRSGSVSNTSINIRGASDDGTISYNVNYGNLDEEGFTPGNGLKRNNLSIGGRAKLSNKFTVQGSMNYSNTQFVSPPVAASRGNGTLGWSTFGNVFFTPRNVDLMGLEYTLPENGGSIYYRNGNDIINPRWSVANSQGGQNVNRVNSTVSLSYEINDNLSLTYRYGLDWYNERNKDYSNKNGVNFNDAIFGYLRTWDNNVAIHNHFMSLNGSYDLTDDIGLTFNVGATSNRRTYDREGTSSTGQIVYGTIQHFNYENQTPLSYHGAKNELGVFGSADLDYKDYLFVTLQARNDWVSNLPTENNSMLYPSASVSFLPTSFDENFKSENLSYLKVRASLGSS
;
A
#
# COMPACT_ATOMS: atom_id res chain seq x y z
N GLY A 1 -7.85 -37.59 -24.03
CA GLY A 1 -7.43 -36.75 -22.90
C GLY A 1 -8.45 -36.84 -21.77
N MET A 2 -8.04 -36.61 -20.55
CA MET A 2 -9.01 -36.51 -19.44
C MET A 2 -9.76 -35.18 -19.53
N PRO A 3 -11.05 -35.13 -19.13
CA PRO A 3 -11.79 -33.86 -19.06
C PRO A 3 -11.16 -32.93 -18.01
N ILE A 4 -11.14 -31.64 -18.30
CA ILE A 4 -10.62 -30.62 -17.39
C ILE A 4 -11.80 -29.74 -16.96
N ALA A 5 -12.11 -29.74 -15.67
CA ALA A 5 -13.14 -28.90 -15.07
C ALA A 5 -12.60 -27.48 -14.82
N GLY A 6 -13.46 -26.46 -14.99
CA GLY A 6 -13.11 -25.07 -14.67
C GLY A 6 -12.24 -24.36 -15.72
N VAL A 7 -12.16 -24.89 -16.94
CA VAL A 7 -11.52 -24.18 -18.07
C VAL A 7 -12.36 -22.94 -18.37
N ASN A 8 -11.72 -21.78 -18.41
CA ASN A 8 -12.36 -20.52 -18.80
C ASN A 8 -12.49 -20.45 -20.33
N ILE A 9 -13.69 -20.23 -20.82
CA ILE A 9 -13.99 -20.08 -22.24
C ILE A 9 -14.60 -18.67 -22.46
N ILE A 10 -13.92 -17.84 -23.24
CA ILE A 10 -14.29 -16.44 -23.46
C ILE A 10 -14.45 -16.18 -24.96
N VAL A 11 -15.52 -15.48 -25.33
CA VAL A 11 -15.69 -14.98 -26.71
C VAL A 11 -14.78 -13.77 -26.90
N GLN A 12 -13.81 -13.88 -27.78
CA GLN A 12 -12.80 -12.86 -28.01
C GLN A 12 -13.43 -11.52 -28.43
N GLY A 13 -13.05 -10.42 -27.75
CA GLY A 13 -13.59 -9.10 -28.02
C GLY A 13 -14.92 -8.79 -27.31
N THR A 14 -15.41 -9.67 -26.44
CA THR A 14 -16.63 -9.47 -25.66
C THR A 14 -16.41 -9.78 -24.17
N SER A 15 -17.39 -9.46 -23.33
CA SER A 15 -17.42 -9.89 -21.92
C SER A 15 -18.18 -11.24 -21.71
N SER A 16 -18.58 -11.92 -22.78
CA SER A 16 -19.31 -13.18 -22.72
C SER A 16 -18.33 -14.34 -22.49
N GLY A 17 -18.56 -15.16 -21.47
CA GLY A 17 -17.74 -16.32 -21.14
C GLY A 17 -18.50 -17.37 -20.34
N THR A 18 -17.95 -18.58 -20.30
CA THR A 18 -18.44 -19.73 -19.53
C THR A 18 -17.27 -20.55 -18.98
N GLN A 19 -17.56 -21.54 -18.14
CA GLN A 19 -16.55 -22.49 -17.65
C GLN A 19 -16.98 -23.94 -17.95
N SER A 20 -15.99 -24.83 -18.12
CA SER A 20 -16.28 -26.25 -18.28
C SER A 20 -16.72 -26.88 -16.95
N ASP A 21 -17.64 -27.84 -17.03
CA ASP A 21 -18.08 -28.67 -15.90
C ASP A 21 -17.08 -29.79 -15.56
N PHE A 22 -17.42 -30.66 -14.59
CA PHE A 22 -16.56 -31.77 -14.15
C PHE A 22 -16.27 -32.80 -15.23
N ASP A 23 -17.13 -32.90 -16.24
CA ASP A 23 -16.97 -33.79 -17.39
C ASP A 23 -16.29 -33.09 -18.57
N GLY A 24 -15.83 -31.83 -18.38
CA GLY A 24 -15.16 -31.02 -19.40
C GLY A 24 -16.11 -30.40 -20.43
N ASN A 25 -17.44 -30.50 -20.24
CA ASN A 25 -18.41 -29.94 -21.16
C ASN A 25 -18.63 -28.44 -20.86
N TYR A 26 -18.95 -27.69 -21.89
CA TYR A 26 -19.31 -26.28 -21.80
C TYR A 26 -20.40 -25.91 -22.79
N SER A 27 -21.10 -24.83 -22.56
CA SER A 27 -22.09 -24.26 -23.48
C SER A 27 -21.94 -22.74 -23.50
N ILE A 28 -21.82 -22.15 -24.69
CA ILE A 28 -21.69 -20.71 -24.89
C ILE A 28 -22.32 -20.29 -26.20
N MET A 29 -23.01 -19.15 -26.22
CA MET A 29 -23.54 -18.56 -27.44
C MET A 29 -22.47 -17.69 -28.08
N VAL A 30 -22.20 -17.92 -29.36
CA VAL A 30 -21.22 -17.19 -30.16
C VAL A 30 -21.67 -17.16 -31.61
N ASP A 31 -21.47 -16.03 -32.30
CA ASP A 31 -21.81 -15.90 -33.72
C ASP A 31 -20.81 -16.69 -34.57
N GLU A 32 -21.29 -17.17 -35.73
CA GLU A 32 -20.44 -17.86 -36.70
C GLU A 32 -19.28 -16.95 -37.15
N GLY A 33 -18.08 -17.45 -37.13
CA GLY A 33 -16.86 -16.67 -37.39
C GLY A 33 -16.26 -16.02 -36.14
N GLY A 34 -16.93 -16.07 -34.98
CA GLY A 34 -16.39 -15.63 -33.70
C GLY A 34 -15.25 -16.52 -33.23
N SER A 35 -14.36 -15.99 -32.38
CA SER A 35 -13.26 -16.74 -31.81
C SER A 35 -13.47 -17.01 -30.31
N LEU A 36 -13.31 -18.27 -29.91
CA LEU A 36 -13.34 -18.72 -28.52
C LEU A 36 -11.92 -18.91 -28.01
N THR A 37 -11.59 -18.31 -26.87
CA THR A 37 -10.32 -18.53 -26.18
C THR A 37 -10.54 -19.40 -24.96
N PHE A 38 -9.83 -20.52 -24.90
CA PHE A 38 -9.83 -21.49 -23.81
C PHE A 38 -8.60 -21.31 -22.97
N SER A 39 -8.75 -21.07 -21.68
CA SER A 39 -7.62 -20.89 -20.75
C SER A 39 -7.83 -21.63 -19.44
N TYR A 40 -6.77 -22.25 -18.93
CA TYR A 40 -6.76 -22.95 -17.64
C TYR A 40 -5.38 -22.81 -17.00
N VAL A 41 -5.34 -22.74 -15.68
CA VAL A 41 -4.08 -22.58 -14.93
C VAL A 41 -3.16 -23.77 -15.19
N GLY A 42 -1.94 -23.50 -15.68
CA GLY A 42 -0.96 -24.54 -16.01
C GLY A 42 -1.08 -25.10 -17.43
N TYR A 43 -1.94 -24.55 -18.27
CA TYR A 43 -2.10 -24.96 -19.67
C TYR A 43 -1.95 -23.78 -20.64
N THR A 44 -1.41 -24.06 -21.82
CA THR A 44 -1.32 -23.08 -22.90
C THR A 44 -2.71 -22.73 -23.40
N SER A 45 -3.03 -21.43 -23.43
CA SER A 45 -4.33 -20.94 -23.95
C SER A 45 -4.45 -21.26 -25.44
N VAL A 46 -5.62 -21.78 -25.84
CA VAL A 46 -5.92 -22.13 -27.23
C VAL A 46 -7.09 -21.27 -27.72
N SER A 47 -6.94 -20.65 -28.89
CA SER A 47 -8.04 -19.94 -29.56
C SER A 47 -8.55 -20.77 -30.76
N LYS A 48 -9.88 -20.88 -30.86
CA LYS A 48 -10.57 -21.56 -31.95
C LYS A 48 -11.65 -20.65 -32.55
N THR A 49 -11.65 -20.55 -33.87
CA THR A 49 -12.72 -19.87 -34.59
C THR A 49 -13.91 -20.81 -34.75
N VAL A 50 -15.11 -20.30 -34.56
CA VAL A 50 -16.37 -21.05 -34.74
C VAL A 50 -16.69 -21.13 -36.24
N ASP A 51 -16.70 -22.32 -36.75
CA ASP A 51 -16.87 -22.64 -38.19
C ASP A 51 -18.29 -23.12 -38.56
N GLY A 52 -19.27 -22.83 -37.69
CA GLY A 52 -20.66 -23.32 -37.84
C GLY A 52 -20.87 -24.71 -37.28
N SER A 53 -19.90 -25.30 -36.60
CA SER A 53 -20.06 -26.60 -35.89
C SER A 53 -20.73 -26.41 -34.53
N ASP A 54 -21.75 -27.20 -34.23
CA ASP A 54 -22.47 -27.18 -32.93
C ASP A 54 -21.61 -27.72 -31.78
N THR A 55 -20.45 -28.34 -32.07
CA THR A 55 -19.56 -28.88 -31.03
C THR A 55 -18.10 -28.61 -31.37
N ILE A 56 -17.40 -27.92 -30.46
CA ILE A 56 -15.99 -27.65 -30.60
C ILE A 56 -15.23 -28.30 -29.45
N ASN A 57 -14.45 -29.33 -29.79
CA ASN A 57 -13.57 -30.03 -28.87
C ASN A 57 -12.17 -29.40 -28.91
N VAL A 58 -11.63 -29.10 -27.73
CA VAL A 58 -10.31 -28.47 -27.57
C VAL A 58 -9.47 -29.32 -26.63
N THR A 59 -8.23 -29.64 -27.03
CA THR A 59 -7.24 -30.22 -26.16
C THR A 59 -6.27 -29.12 -25.72
N LEU A 60 -6.18 -28.89 -24.44
CA LEU A 60 -5.19 -27.99 -23.87
C LEU A 60 -3.87 -28.77 -23.65
N SER A 61 -2.77 -28.17 -24.03
CA SER A 61 -1.43 -28.69 -23.74
C SER A 61 -0.93 -28.07 -22.46
N GLU A 62 -0.26 -28.80 -21.60
CA GLU A 62 0.42 -28.25 -20.43
C GLU A 62 1.37 -27.13 -20.86
N ASP A 63 1.33 -26.02 -20.11
CA ASP A 63 2.17 -24.86 -20.38
C ASP A 63 3.61 -25.14 -19.93
N VAL A 64 4.37 -25.78 -20.80
CA VAL A 64 5.81 -26.03 -20.62
C VAL A 64 6.57 -24.68 -20.55
N ALA A 65 6.01 -23.59 -21.07
CA ALA A 65 6.61 -22.26 -21.03
C ALA A 65 6.68 -21.68 -19.59
N GLN A 66 5.84 -22.11 -18.65
CA GLN A 66 6.03 -21.78 -17.24
C GLN A 66 7.33 -22.33 -16.63
N LEU A 67 7.89 -23.38 -17.20
CA LEU A 67 9.15 -24.00 -16.76
C LEU A 67 10.38 -23.23 -17.27
N GLU A 68 10.25 -22.60 -18.43
CA GLU A 68 11.27 -21.75 -19.04
C GLU A 68 11.08 -20.27 -18.67
N ALA A 69 10.05 -19.93 -17.85
CA ALA A 69 9.81 -18.56 -17.41
C ALA A 69 11.07 -17.97 -16.78
N VAL A 70 11.49 -16.85 -17.31
CA VAL A 70 12.61 -16.06 -16.78
C VAL A 70 12.08 -15.06 -15.78
N VAL A 71 12.57 -15.13 -14.56
CA VAL A 71 12.21 -14.20 -13.48
C VAL A 71 13.36 -13.23 -13.23
N VAL A 72 13.00 -11.99 -12.93
CA VAL A 72 13.97 -10.99 -12.47
C VAL A 72 14.30 -11.29 -11.01
N THR A 73 15.58 -11.57 -10.76
CA THR A 73 16.09 -11.84 -9.41
C THR A 73 16.85 -10.67 -8.82
N ALA A 74 17.70 -10.91 -7.83
CA ALA A 74 18.48 -9.86 -7.18
C ALA A 74 19.33 -9.06 -8.19
N GLN A 75 19.41 -7.74 -7.95
CA GLN A 75 20.14 -6.76 -8.77
C GLN A 75 19.64 -6.63 -10.23
N GLY A 76 18.43 -7.13 -10.53
CA GLY A 76 17.86 -7.09 -11.89
C GLY A 76 18.41 -8.18 -12.82
N ILE A 77 19.04 -9.21 -12.28
CA ILE A 77 19.57 -10.35 -13.06
C ILE A 77 18.40 -11.27 -13.44
N SER A 78 18.23 -11.53 -14.72
CA SER A 78 17.21 -12.45 -15.21
C SER A 78 17.71 -13.90 -15.13
N ARG A 79 16.89 -14.81 -14.59
CA ARG A 79 17.22 -16.24 -14.42
C ARG A 79 16.02 -17.12 -14.73
N GLN A 80 16.29 -18.30 -15.26
CA GLN A 80 15.25 -19.32 -15.46
C GLN A 80 14.71 -19.79 -14.10
N LYS A 81 13.40 -19.84 -13.96
CA LYS A 81 12.73 -20.25 -12.71
C LYS A 81 13.11 -21.68 -12.28
N LYS A 82 13.38 -22.58 -13.25
CA LYS A 82 13.83 -23.95 -12.98
C LYS A 82 15.19 -24.00 -12.26
N ALA A 83 16.10 -23.08 -12.55
CA ALA A 83 17.45 -23.04 -11.99
C ALA A 83 17.50 -22.50 -10.55
N LEU A 84 16.48 -21.77 -10.08
CA LEU A 84 16.53 -21.13 -8.77
C LEU A 84 16.41 -22.12 -7.61
N GLY A 85 17.42 -22.19 -6.76
CA GLY A 85 17.43 -22.99 -5.52
C GLY A 85 16.62 -22.40 -4.37
N TYR A 86 16.02 -21.20 -4.54
CA TYR A 86 15.18 -20.51 -3.56
C TYR A 86 13.79 -20.18 -4.10
N ALA A 87 12.88 -19.74 -3.20
CA ALA A 87 11.51 -19.46 -3.58
C ALA A 87 11.36 -18.04 -4.12
N VAL A 88 10.80 -17.92 -5.32
CA VAL A 88 10.34 -16.67 -5.92
C VAL A 88 8.85 -16.80 -6.25
N SER A 89 8.06 -15.77 -5.96
CA SER A 89 6.71 -15.61 -6.50
C SER A 89 6.72 -14.43 -7.47
N GLU A 90 6.08 -14.63 -8.59
CA GLU A 90 5.86 -13.59 -9.59
C GLU A 90 4.38 -13.25 -9.63
N VAL A 91 4.08 -11.97 -9.75
CA VAL A 91 2.75 -11.41 -10.01
C VAL A 91 2.86 -10.59 -11.28
N ALA A 92 2.09 -10.97 -12.30
CA ALA A 92 2.08 -10.26 -13.57
C ALA A 92 1.38 -8.90 -13.45
N GLY A 93 1.78 -7.94 -14.27
CA GLY A 93 1.19 -6.59 -14.28
C GLY A 93 -0.30 -6.60 -14.56
N GLU A 94 -0.76 -7.49 -15.45
CA GLU A 94 -2.19 -7.66 -15.77
C GLU A 94 -3.05 -7.98 -14.54
N GLU A 95 -2.51 -8.69 -13.55
CA GLU A 95 -3.18 -8.97 -12.28
C GLU A 95 -3.29 -7.74 -11.38
N MET A 96 -2.49 -6.72 -11.64
CA MET A 96 -2.43 -5.48 -10.86
C MET A 96 -3.23 -4.35 -11.50
N GLU A 97 -3.47 -4.43 -12.80
CA GLU A 97 -4.27 -3.46 -13.54
C GLU A 97 -5.75 -3.50 -13.12
N GLN A 98 -6.46 -2.42 -13.38
CA GLN A 98 -7.90 -2.28 -13.14
C GLN A 98 -8.33 -2.49 -11.66
N ARG A 99 -7.39 -2.36 -10.73
CA ARG A 99 -7.71 -2.33 -9.30
C ARG A 99 -7.89 -0.88 -8.86
N THR A 100 -8.82 -0.67 -7.96
CA THR A 100 -9.11 0.65 -7.39
C THR A 100 -8.17 1.07 -6.31
N GLU A 101 -7.31 0.18 -5.89
CA GLU A 101 -6.41 0.39 -4.77
C GLU A 101 -5.29 1.35 -5.17
N GLY A 102 -5.18 2.46 -4.48
CA GLY A 102 -4.11 3.45 -4.69
C GLY A 102 -2.72 2.98 -4.24
N ASP A 103 -2.67 1.99 -3.35
CA ASP A 103 -1.44 1.46 -2.75
C ASP A 103 -1.02 0.16 -3.45
N VAL A 104 0.11 0.19 -4.15
CA VAL A 104 0.69 -0.98 -4.85
C VAL A 104 0.88 -2.18 -3.92
N ALA A 105 1.28 -1.95 -2.66
CA ALA A 105 1.46 -3.03 -1.72
C ALA A 105 0.13 -3.75 -1.41
N ARG A 106 -0.98 -3.01 -1.27
CA ARG A 106 -2.30 -3.61 -1.04
C ARG A 106 -2.80 -4.43 -2.23
N VAL A 107 -2.49 -4.01 -3.46
CA VAL A 107 -2.83 -4.78 -4.67
C VAL A 107 -2.17 -6.16 -4.66
N LEU A 108 -1.01 -6.31 -4.03
CA LEU A 108 -0.30 -7.59 -3.88
C LEU A 108 -0.93 -8.52 -2.84
N SER A 109 -1.89 -8.05 -2.05
CA SER A 109 -2.51 -8.86 -1.00
C SER A 109 -3.20 -10.10 -1.58
N GLY A 110 -2.90 -11.26 -1.02
CA GLY A 110 -3.44 -12.54 -1.49
C GLY A 110 -2.82 -13.11 -2.77
N LYS A 111 -1.95 -12.36 -3.47
CA LYS A 111 -1.36 -12.78 -4.76
C LYS A 111 -0.02 -13.51 -4.63
N ALA A 112 0.72 -13.26 -3.56
CA ALA A 112 2.01 -13.89 -3.33
C ALA A 112 2.00 -14.70 -2.03
N SER A 113 2.20 -16.02 -2.10
CA SER A 113 2.20 -16.88 -0.91
C SER A 113 3.29 -16.47 0.09
N GLY A 114 2.98 -16.47 1.40
CA GLY A 114 3.91 -16.12 2.47
C GLY A 114 4.26 -14.63 2.53
N VAL A 115 3.50 -13.77 1.88
CA VAL A 115 3.55 -12.31 2.02
C VAL A 115 2.33 -11.88 2.82
N ASN A 116 2.58 -11.25 3.96
CA ASN A 116 1.53 -10.66 4.80
C ASN A 116 1.52 -9.15 4.61
N ILE A 117 0.40 -8.62 4.17
CA ILE A 117 0.21 -7.21 3.89
C ILE A 117 -0.88 -6.71 4.82
N THR A 118 -0.52 -5.79 5.69
CA THR A 118 -1.43 -5.19 6.67
C THR A 118 -1.46 -3.68 6.48
N SER A 119 -2.65 -3.11 6.34
CA SER A 119 -2.84 -1.67 6.40
C SER A 119 -2.96 -1.21 7.85
N GLN A 120 -2.50 -0.02 8.14
CA GLN A 120 -2.62 0.60 9.46
C GLN A 120 -4.08 0.87 9.83
N SER A 121 -4.89 1.21 8.84
CA SER A 121 -6.34 1.41 8.97
C SER A 121 -7.04 1.24 7.62
N GLY A 122 -8.38 1.32 7.60
CA GLY A 122 -9.19 1.35 6.38
C GLY A 122 -9.28 2.72 5.70
N THR A 123 -8.70 3.78 6.29
CA THR A 123 -8.75 5.12 5.70
C THR A 123 -7.89 5.22 4.45
N SER A 124 -8.35 6.02 3.48
CA SER A 124 -7.64 6.30 2.24
C SER A 124 -6.24 6.83 2.52
N GLY A 125 -5.23 6.31 1.82
CA GLY A 125 -3.85 6.74 1.97
C GLY A 125 -3.13 6.26 3.23
N SER A 126 -3.76 5.46 4.11
CA SER A 126 -3.09 4.94 5.30
C SER A 126 -1.93 4.01 4.97
N ALA A 127 -0.90 4.02 5.81
CA ALA A 127 0.32 3.26 5.62
C ALA A 127 0.08 1.74 5.58
N THR A 128 0.89 1.06 4.78
CA THR A 128 0.86 -0.38 4.59
C THR A 128 2.19 -0.99 5.04
N ASN A 129 2.12 -2.10 5.75
CA ASN A 129 3.26 -2.90 6.16
C ASN A 129 3.30 -4.21 5.37
N VAL A 130 4.48 -4.56 4.85
CA VAL A 130 4.69 -5.75 4.03
C VAL A 130 5.74 -6.64 4.66
N VAL A 131 5.33 -7.79 5.16
CA VAL A 131 6.19 -8.75 5.86
C VAL A 131 6.23 -10.07 5.08
N ILE A 132 7.45 -10.57 4.82
CA ILE A 132 7.65 -11.83 4.11
C ILE A 132 8.07 -12.92 5.10
N ARG A 133 7.28 -14.01 5.17
CA ARG A 133 7.52 -15.19 6.03
C ARG A 133 7.58 -14.89 7.54
N GLY A 134 6.93 -13.81 7.99
CA GLY A 134 6.79 -13.46 9.40
C GLY A 134 7.82 -12.44 9.90
N TYR A 135 7.68 -12.07 11.15
CA TYR A 135 8.53 -11.08 11.81
C TYR A 135 9.89 -11.67 12.17
N THR A 136 10.96 -10.99 11.80
CA THR A 136 12.36 -11.41 12.05
C THR A 136 13.00 -10.63 13.19
N SER A 137 12.41 -9.51 13.62
CA SER A 137 12.92 -8.65 14.67
C SER A 137 11.80 -8.12 15.57
N ILE A 138 12.02 -8.13 16.88
CA ILE A 138 11.09 -7.57 17.89
C ILE A 138 11.19 -6.04 17.91
N ASN A 139 12.38 -5.48 17.83
CA ASN A 139 12.64 -4.05 17.98
C ASN A 139 13.03 -3.36 16.66
N GLY A 140 13.29 -4.12 15.61
CA GLY A 140 13.72 -3.61 14.32
C GLY A 140 12.61 -3.53 13.29
N ASN A 141 12.91 -2.91 12.16
CA ASN A 141 12.03 -2.90 11.01
C ASN A 141 11.93 -4.31 10.39
N ASN A 142 10.71 -4.79 10.17
CA ASN A 142 10.40 -6.06 9.51
C ASN A 142 9.89 -5.88 8.07
N GLN A 143 9.86 -4.65 7.58
CA GLN A 143 9.43 -4.31 6.23
C GLN A 143 10.36 -4.93 5.18
N ALA A 144 9.80 -5.53 4.14
CA ALA A 144 10.56 -5.99 2.98
C ALA A 144 11.23 -4.82 2.25
N LEU A 145 12.40 -5.06 1.65
CA LEU A 145 13.03 -4.10 0.75
C LEU A 145 12.24 -4.02 -0.55
N PHE A 146 11.96 -2.81 -1.01
CA PHE A 146 11.41 -2.57 -2.33
C PHE A 146 12.49 -2.06 -3.27
N VAL A 147 12.49 -2.59 -4.49
CA VAL A 147 13.41 -2.23 -5.56
C VAL A 147 12.59 -1.96 -6.81
N VAL A 148 12.66 -0.76 -7.35
CA VAL A 148 11.92 -0.35 -8.56
C VAL A 148 12.92 -0.11 -9.68
N ASP A 149 12.76 -0.81 -10.79
CA ASP A 149 13.66 -0.77 -11.96
C ASP A 149 15.15 -0.95 -11.57
N GLY A 150 15.38 -1.76 -10.53
CA GLY A 150 16.71 -2.09 -9.99
C GLY A 150 17.29 -1.08 -9.00
N VAL A 151 16.56 -0.04 -8.62
CA VAL A 151 16.96 0.97 -7.63
C VAL A 151 16.23 0.72 -6.31
N PRO A 152 16.91 0.71 -5.15
CA PRO A 152 16.25 0.69 -3.86
C PRO A 152 15.27 1.85 -3.71
N PHE A 153 14.02 1.52 -3.39
CA PHE A 153 12.91 2.45 -3.28
C PHE A 153 12.54 2.66 -1.81
N SER A 154 12.59 3.90 -1.35
CA SER A 154 12.21 4.22 0.03
C SER A 154 10.71 4.00 0.25
N THR A 155 10.38 3.14 1.21
CA THR A 155 9.01 2.85 1.63
C THR A 155 8.73 3.40 3.01
N GLU A 156 9.56 4.31 3.51
CA GLU A 156 9.41 4.88 4.84
C GLU A 156 8.05 5.55 5.00
N THR A 157 7.41 5.22 6.10
CA THR A 157 6.20 5.90 6.50
C THR A 157 6.58 7.11 7.34
N ASN A 158 5.96 8.24 7.09
CA ASN A 158 6.12 9.42 7.93
C ASN A 158 5.24 9.33 9.19
N ALA A 159 5.18 8.16 9.80
CA ALA A 159 4.50 7.97 11.07
C ALA A 159 5.26 8.73 12.16
N GLN A 160 4.86 9.95 12.40
CA GLN A 160 5.32 10.76 13.51
C GLN A 160 4.68 10.28 14.80
N GLY A 161 5.51 9.81 15.69
CA GLY A 161 5.07 9.30 16.97
C GLY A 161 4.73 7.81 16.89
N GLY A 162 5.34 7.04 17.74
CA GLY A 162 5.23 5.60 17.78
C GLY A 162 3.80 5.08 17.76
N TYR A 163 3.65 3.80 17.88
CA TYR A 163 2.41 3.02 17.90
C TYR A 163 1.20 3.66 18.62
N LEU A 164 1.44 4.55 19.60
CA LEU A 164 0.41 5.29 20.34
C LEU A 164 0.26 6.76 19.91
N GLY A 165 1.10 7.27 19.03
CA GLY A 165 1.18 8.69 18.69
C GLY A 165 0.21 9.19 17.64
N GLY A 166 -0.47 8.33 17.01
CA GLY A 166 -1.78 8.47 16.47
C GLY A 166 -2.07 9.25 15.22
N ASN A 167 -1.20 9.89 14.55
CA ASN A 167 -1.50 10.37 13.20
C ASN A 167 -1.22 9.27 12.19
N LEU A 168 -2.17 9.07 11.27
CA LEU A 168 -1.99 8.12 10.17
C LEU A 168 -0.79 8.55 9.33
N GLY A 169 0.26 7.72 9.32
CA GLY A 169 1.32 7.84 8.35
C GLY A 169 0.80 7.40 6.99
N SER A 170 1.19 8.08 5.92
CA SER A 170 1.02 7.56 4.58
C SER A 170 2.22 6.70 4.19
N SER A 171 1.99 5.74 3.32
CA SER A 171 3.05 4.90 2.77
C SER A 171 3.62 5.50 1.50
N ARG A 172 4.94 5.36 1.28
CA ARG A 172 5.56 5.74 0.01
C ARG A 172 5.19 4.78 -1.14
N PHE A 173 4.48 3.68 -0.88
CA PHE A 173 3.87 2.84 -1.91
C PHE A 173 2.80 3.58 -2.73
N LEU A 174 2.18 4.59 -2.13
CA LEU A 174 1.22 5.47 -2.80
C LEU A 174 1.83 6.25 -3.97
N ASP A 175 3.15 6.41 -4.00
CA ASP A 175 3.85 7.15 -5.06
C ASP A 175 4.02 6.33 -6.35
N LEU A 176 3.74 5.02 -6.31
CA LEU A 176 3.76 4.12 -7.47
C LEU A 176 2.35 3.97 -8.07
N ASP A 177 2.28 3.94 -9.40
CA ASP A 177 1.04 3.65 -10.12
C ASP A 177 0.94 2.16 -10.45
N PRO A 178 -0.05 1.43 -9.89
CA PRO A 178 -0.25 0.02 -10.21
C PRO A 178 -0.39 -0.27 -11.71
N ASN A 179 -1.01 0.66 -12.46
CA ASN A 179 -1.20 0.51 -13.91
C ASN A 179 0.11 0.62 -14.73
N ASN A 180 1.18 1.17 -14.14
CA ASN A 180 2.51 1.25 -14.76
C ASN A 180 3.41 0.07 -14.39
N ILE A 181 2.90 -0.97 -13.72
CA ILE A 181 3.69 -2.14 -13.32
C ILE A 181 3.61 -3.21 -14.40
N GLU A 182 4.76 -3.72 -14.83
CA GLU A 182 4.90 -4.85 -15.75
C GLU A 182 4.95 -6.18 -15.00
N SER A 183 5.72 -6.24 -13.89
CA SER A 183 5.79 -7.43 -13.04
C SER A 183 6.28 -7.10 -11.64
N VAL A 184 5.91 -7.96 -10.69
CA VAL A 184 6.42 -7.93 -9.32
C VAL A 184 6.98 -9.30 -8.97
N ASN A 185 8.26 -9.35 -8.61
CA ASN A 185 8.95 -10.55 -8.18
C ASN A 185 9.25 -10.49 -6.69
N VAL A 186 8.75 -11.45 -5.92
CA VAL A 186 8.95 -11.54 -4.48
C VAL A 186 10.05 -12.56 -4.17
N LEU A 187 11.21 -12.08 -3.73
CA LEU A 187 12.36 -12.88 -3.34
C LEU A 187 12.26 -13.26 -1.87
N LYS A 188 12.05 -14.56 -1.58
CA LYS A 188 11.72 -15.04 -0.25
C LYS A 188 12.90 -15.75 0.41
N GLY A 189 13.38 -15.20 1.52
CA GLY A 189 14.46 -15.77 2.32
C GLY A 189 15.85 -15.22 1.99
N LEU A 190 16.80 -15.50 2.88
CA LEU A 190 18.14 -14.91 2.85
C LEU A 190 18.92 -15.22 1.59
N ALA A 191 18.89 -16.48 1.12
CA ALA A 191 19.61 -16.87 -0.10
C ALA A 191 19.12 -16.11 -1.34
N ALA A 192 17.82 -15.75 -1.40
CA ALA A 192 17.27 -14.95 -2.49
C ALA A 192 17.69 -13.47 -2.41
N ALA A 193 17.96 -12.99 -1.20
CA ALA A 193 18.21 -11.58 -0.90
C ALA A 193 19.71 -11.25 -0.68
N THR A 194 20.59 -12.24 -0.69
CA THR A 194 22.02 -12.09 -0.38
C THR A 194 22.67 -10.95 -1.15
N LEU A 195 22.38 -10.80 -2.44
CA LEU A 195 22.96 -9.74 -3.28
C LEU A 195 22.48 -8.32 -2.92
N TYR A 196 21.50 -8.17 -2.00
CA TYR A 196 21.08 -6.88 -1.43
C TYR A 196 21.67 -6.62 -0.03
N GLY A 197 22.46 -7.57 0.51
CA GLY A 197 23.10 -7.43 1.82
C GLY A 197 22.09 -7.25 2.97
N THR A 198 22.45 -6.45 3.97
CA THR A 198 21.59 -6.17 5.14
C THR A 198 20.20 -5.66 4.77
N ALA A 199 20.09 -4.87 3.69
CA ALA A 199 18.80 -4.31 3.26
C ALA A 199 17.81 -5.40 2.85
N GLY A 200 18.29 -6.55 2.34
CA GLY A 200 17.48 -7.67 1.91
C GLY A 200 17.07 -8.66 3.01
N LYS A 201 17.49 -8.48 4.26
CA LYS A 201 17.29 -9.46 5.37
C LYS A 201 15.83 -9.88 5.57
N ASN A 202 14.87 -8.98 5.32
CA ASN A 202 13.43 -9.23 5.47
C ASN A 202 12.77 -9.70 4.16
N GLY A 203 13.56 -10.08 3.14
CA GLY A 203 13.11 -10.36 1.79
C GLY A 203 13.07 -9.12 0.92
N VAL A 204 12.90 -9.33 -0.39
CA VAL A 204 12.93 -8.26 -1.39
C VAL A 204 11.74 -8.37 -2.34
N ILE A 205 11.11 -7.25 -2.62
CA ILE A 205 10.07 -7.11 -3.65
C ILE A 205 10.67 -6.30 -4.79
N VAL A 206 10.87 -6.95 -5.92
CA VAL A 206 11.41 -6.34 -7.14
C VAL A 206 10.26 -5.98 -8.05
N ILE A 207 10.07 -4.69 -8.27
CA ILE A 207 9.05 -4.14 -9.17
C ILE A 207 9.73 -3.72 -10.47
N THR A 208 9.23 -4.21 -11.57
CA THR A 208 9.60 -3.75 -12.90
C THR A 208 8.43 -2.93 -13.45
N THR A 209 8.69 -1.67 -13.81
CA THR A 209 7.67 -0.82 -14.42
C THR A 209 7.61 -1.08 -15.93
N LYS A 210 6.48 -0.75 -16.56
CA LYS A 210 6.34 -0.79 -18.02
C LYS A 210 7.38 0.10 -18.71
N SER A 211 7.71 1.23 -18.07
CA SER A 211 8.74 2.15 -18.55
C SER A 211 10.17 1.62 -18.34
N GLY A 212 10.38 0.76 -17.33
CA GLY A 212 11.67 0.10 -17.06
C GLY A 212 11.85 -1.23 -17.79
N SER A 213 10.76 -1.86 -18.25
CA SER A 213 10.70 -3.21 -18.82
C SER A 213 11.00 -3.30 -20.32
N LEU A 214 11.53 -2.28 -20.94
CA LEU A 214 11.68 -2.21 -22.40
C LEU A 214 12.53 -3.36 -22.99
N GLN A 215 11.93 -4.53 -23.04
CA GLN A 215 12.47 -5.68 -23.77
C GLN A 215 12.20 -5.53 -25.27
N ASN A 216 12.95 -6.24 -26.12
CA ASN A 216 12.91 -6.18 -27.59
C ASN A 216 11.54 -6.50 -28.24
N LYS A 217 10.47 -6.62 -27.48
CA LYS A 217 9.15 -7.08 -27.91
C LYS A 217 8.06 -6.00 -27.87
N GLY A 218 8.42 -4.71 -27.92
CA GLY A 218 7.41 -3.67 -28.10
C GLY A 218 6.64 -3.88 -29.42
N PRO A 219 5.34 -3.49 -29.49
CA PRO A 219 4.60 -3.53 -30.75
C PRO A 219 5.32 -2.64 -31.77
N LYS A 220 5.55 -3.17 -32.97
CA LYS A 220 6.18 -2.42 -34.09
C LYS A 220 5.40 -1.16 -34.49
N LYS A 221 4.13 -1.07 -34.07
CA LYS A 221 3.29 0.13 -34.21
C LYS A 221 3.02 0.71 -32.83
N THR A 222 2.88 2.03 -32.75
CA THR A 222 2.47 2.69 -31.51
C THR A 222 1.13 2.16 -31.05
N GLU A 223 1.10 1.66 -29.83
CA GLU A 223 -0.11 1.20 -29.13
C GLU A 223 -0.46 2.21 -28.03
N ILE A 224 -1.73 2.58 -27.97
CA ILE A 224 -2.29 3.49 -26.95
C ILE A 224 -3.34 2.72 -26.19
N THR A 225 -3.14 2.58 -24.89
CA THR A 225 -4.10 1.95 -23.95
C THR A 225 -4.63 3.03 -23.01
N VAL A 226 -5.94 3.12 -22.89
CA VAL A 226 -6.63 4.02 -21.96
C VAL A 226 -7.47 3.19 -21.01
N ASN A 227 -7.22 3.31 -19.72
CA ASN A 227 -7.97 2.67 -18.66
C ASN A 227 -8.66 3.74 -17.81
N GLN A 228 -9.94 3.56 -17.55
CA GLN A 228 -10.73 4.38 -16.64
C GLN A 228 -11.51 3.47 -15.70
N SER A 229 -11.39 3.69 -14.42
CA SER A 229 -12.19 2.97 -13.41
C SER A 229 -12.80 3.94 -12.40
N TYR A 230 -14.01 3.60 -11.95
CA TYR A 230 -14.70 4.33 -10.90
C TYR A 230 -15.32 3.33 -9.93
N PHE A 231 -15.12 3.56 -8.64
CA PHE A 231 -15.63 2.69 -7.58
C PHE A 231 -16.18 3.51 -6.43
N VAL A 232 -17.06 2.87 -5.69
CA VAL A 232 -17.63 3.38 -4.44
C VAL A 232 -17.11 2.52 -3.30
N ASN A 233 -16.57 3.16 -2.27
CA ASN A 233 -16.09 2.51 -1.07
C ASN A 233 -17.08 2.75 0.07
N GLU A 234 -17.51 1.68 0.71
CA GLU A 234 -18.39 1.72 1.88
C GLU A 234 -17.75 0.96 3.03
N MET A 235 -18.18 1.26 4.25
CA MET A 235 -17.74 0.48 5.40
C MET A 235 -18.27 -0.96 5.29
N ALA A 236 -17.35 -1.92 5.37
CA ALA A 236 -17.68 -3.34 5.25
C ALA A 236 -18.45 -3.87 6.47
N SER A 237 -18.19 -3.32 7.65
CA SER A 237 -18.86 -3.71 8.89
C SER A 237 -18.79 -2.61 9.94
N MET A 238 -19.77 -2.59 10.80
CA MET A 238 -19.85 -1.76 12.00
C MET A 238 -20.08 -2.66 13.20
N PRO A 239 -19.75 -2.22 14.43
CA PRO A 239 -20.25 -2.86 15.63
C PRO A 239 -21.79 -2.91 15.62
N ASP A 240 -22.33 -4.01 16.10
CA ASP A 240 -23.78 -4.15 16.25
C ASP A 240 -24.22 -3.36 17.51
N TYR A 241 -24.70 -2.14 17.29
CA TYR A 241 -25.11 -1.25 18.37
C TYR A 241 -26.48 -1.62 18.91
N GLN A 242 -26.56 -1.69 20.24
CA GLN A 242 -27.84 -1.88 20.93
C GLN A 242 -28.71 -0.62 20.87
N ASN A 243 -30.04 -0.77 20.80
CA ASN A 243 -31.05 0.29 20.83
C ASN A 243 -32.02 0.15 22.00
N THR A 244 -31.58 -0.44 23.09
CA THR A 244 -32.41 -0.71 24.29
C THR A 244 -32.20 0.36 25.35
N TYR A 245 -30.94 0.80 25.56
CA TYR A 245 -30.54 1.71 26.61
C TYR A 245 -29.85 2.95 26.08
N GLY A 246 -30.08 4.09 26.71
CA GLY A 246 -29.41 5.35 26.41
C GLY A 246 -28.25 5.68 27.36
N GLY A 247 -27.75 6.92 27.26
CA GLY A 247 -26.65 7.41 28.06
C GLY A 247 -26.99 7.56 29.53
N GLY A 248 -26.03 7.30 30.38
CA GLY A 248 -26.18 7.39 31.82
C GLY A 248 -25.33 6.36 32.54
N PHE A 249 -25.61 6.15 33.82
CA PHE A 249 -24.90 5.22 34.66
C PHE A 249 -25.86 4.60 35.67
N ASP A 250 -25.79 3.28 35.87
CA ASP A 250 -26.61 2.54 36.82
C ASP A 250 -28.11 2.86 36.71
N GLN A 251 -28.64 2.71 35.50
CA GLN A 251 -30.01 3.00 35.12
C GLN A 251 -30.45 4.49 35.25
N SER A 252 -29.60 5.34 35.79
CA SER A 252 -29.89 6.76 35.90
C SER A 252 -29.44 7.48 34.64
N PHE A 253 -30.28 8.41 34.16
CA PHE A 253 -29.97 9.27 33.03
C PHE A 253 -28.75 10.15 33.33
N GLY A 254 -27.93 10.36 32.34
CA GLY A 254 -26.85 11.32 32.34
C GLY A 254 -26.27 11.54 30.96
N TRP A 255 -25.89 12.77 30.65
CA TRP A 255 -25.09 13.06 29.45
C TRP A 255 -23.66 12.58 29.64
N PHE A 256 -23.50 11.24 29.50
CA PHE A 256 -22.26 10.51 29.74
C PHE A 256 -21.94 9.59 28.57
N PHE A 257 -20.70 9.11 28.43
CA PHE A 257 -20.26 8.32 27.28
C PHE A 257 -20.65 6.82 27.35
N SER A 258 -21.43 6.40 28.31
CA SER A 258 -21.90 5.01 28.43
C SER A 258 -23.35 4.84 27.94
N ASN A 259 -23.74 3.62 27.59
CA ASN A 259 -25.10 3.23 27.29
C ASN A 259 -25.72 2.40 28.45
N TRP A 260 -25.37 2.73 29.69
CA TRP A 260 -25.89 2.10 30.90
C TRP A 260 -26.86 3.03 31.67
N GLY A 261 -27.60 3.83 30.94
CA GLY A 261 -28.66 4.68 31.46
C GLY A 261 -30.03 4.02 31.38
N PRO A 262 -31.13 4.80 31.41
CA PRO A 262 -32.50 4.31 31.29
C PRO A 262 -32.76 3.60 29.96
N ALA A 263 -33.75 2.69 29.98
CA ALA A 263 -34.25 2.09 28.74
C ALA A 263 -35.02 3.10 27.90
N PHE A 264 -35.01 2.91 26.57
CA PHE A 264 -35.85 3.69 25.65
C PHE A 264 -37.32 3.29 25.70
N ALA A 265 -37.64 2.03 26.07
CA ALA A 265 -39.00 1.57 26.21
C ALA A 265 -39.69 2.21 27.41
N ALA A 266 -40.93 2.71 27.21
CA ALA A 266 -41.68 3.40 28.26
C ALA A 266 -41.94 2.57 29.53
N ASN A 267 -42.00 1.25 29.40
CA ASN A 267 -42.20 0.32 30.51
C ASN A 267 -40.86 -0.29 31.03
N GLY A 268 -39.74 0.23 30.55
CA GLY A 268 -38.44 -0.38 30.85
C GLY A 268 -38.23 -1.71 30.15
N VAL A 269 -37.35 -2.56 30.73
CA VAL A 269 -37.01 -3.92 30.30
C VAL A 269 -37.08 -4.81 31.54
N ASP A 270 -37.31 -6.10 31.38
CA ASP A 270 -37.41 -7.04 32.51
C ASP A 270 -36.26 -6.87 33.54
N GLY A 271 -36.62 -6.53 34.77
CA GLY A 271 -35.69 -6.25 35.85
C GLY A 271 -34.98 -4.88 35.75
N TYR A 272 -35.41 -3.99 34.84
CA TYR A 272 -34.79 -2.70 34.57
C TYR A 272 -35.86 -1.63 34.39
N LEU A 273 -35.84 -0.58 35.16
CA LEU A 273 -36.77 0.54 35.01
C LEU A 273 -36.34 1.43 33.84
N ASN A 274 -37.33 2.07 33.17
CA ASN A 274 -36.95 2.99 32.10
C ASN A 274 -36.34 4.29 32.60
N ASP A 275 -36.74 4.78 33.79
CA ASP A 275 -36.23 6.01 34.36
C ASP A 275 -36.37 6.01 35.89
N PRO A 276 -35.42 5.45 36.65
CA PRO A 276 -35.48 5.42 38.13
C PRO A 276 -35.50 6.81 38.79
N ALA A 277 -34.97 7.82 38.13
CA ALA A 277 -34.86 9.20 38.63
C ALA A 277 -36.02 10.10 38.20
N GLY A 278 -36.89 9.66 37.29
CA GLY A 278 -38.02 10.41 36.81
C GLY A 278 -37.65 11.67 35.99
N ILE A 279 -36.54 11.62 35.23
CA ILE A 279 -36.02 12.75 34.44
C ILE A 279 -36.64 12.81 33.04
N ILE A 280 -37.05 11.63 32.55
CA ILE A 280 -37.73 11.51 31.25
C ILE A 280 -39.20 11.87 31.46
N ASP A 281 -39.70 12.85 30.72
CA ASP A 281 -41.10 13.27 30.85
C ASP A 281 -42.09 12.27 30.18
N ALA A 282 -43.37 12.55 30.33
CA ALA A 282 -44.44 11.70 29.76
C ALA A 282 -44.45 11.65 28.25
N GLU A 283 -43.88 12.63 27.59
CA GLU A 283 -43.71 12.75 26.14
C GLU A 283 -42.49 11.95 25.63
N GLY A 284 -41.67 11.36 26.54
CA GLY A 284 -40.45 10.64 26.21
C GLY A 284 -39.28 11.57 25.84
N THR A 285 -39.20 12.72 26.48
CA THR A 285 -38.13 13.68 26.25
C THR A 285 -37.31 13.98 27.52
N VAL A 286 -36.13 14.55 27.34
CA VAL A 286 -35.23 15.00 28.42
C VAL A 286 -34.85 16.45 28.19
N GLU A 287 -34.21 17.08 29.17
CA GLU A 287 -33.64 18.41 28.99
C GLU A 287 -32.57 18.35 27.88
N HIS A 288 -32.58 19.37 26.99
CA HIS A 288 -31.59 19.45 25.90
C HIS A 288 -30.15 19.53 26.47
N PRO A 289 -29.15 18.82 25.91
CA PRO A 289 -27.80 18.78 26.48
C PRO A 289 -27.18 20.17 26.65
N TYR A 290 -27.45 21.10 25.72
CA TYR A 290 -26.89 22.43 25.74
C TYR A 290 -27.72 23.43 26.57
N GLY A 291 -28.91 23.07 27.03
CA GLY A 291 -29.78 23.87 27.90
C GLY A 291 -29.44 23.71 29.38
N SER A 292 -28.75 22.66 29.79
CA SER A 292 -28.50 22.40 31.20
C SER A 292 -27.47 23.33 31.80
N SER A 293 -27.77 23.85 32.97
CA SER A 293 -26.90 24.80 33.71
C SER A 293 -25.57 24.16 34.12
N SER A 294 -25.54 22.87 34.39
CA SER A 294 -24.33 22.15 34.80
C SER A 294 -23.35 21.95 33.62
N PHE A 295 -23.85 21.91 32.43
CA PHE A 295 -23.05 21.65 31.22
C PHE A 295 -22.13 22.83 30.86
N LEU A 296 -22.68 24.04 30.94
CA LEU A 296 -22.01 25.23 30.39
C LEU A 296 -21.36 26.11 31.44
N ASN A 297 -21.80 26.02 32.71
CA ASN A 297 -21.17 26.72 33.81
C ASN A 297 -19.72 26.29 34.08
N ALA A 298 -19.39 25.05 33.78
CA ALA A 298 -18.03 24.52 33.93
C ALA A 298 -17.03 25.05 32.89
N PHE A 299 -17.51 25.56 31.76
CA PHE A 299 -16.65 25.83 30.61
C PHE A 299 -16.45 27.35 30.31
N ASN A 300 -17.44 28.19 30.47
CA ASN A 300 -17.38 29.63 30.10
C ASN A 300 -17.98 30.61 31.14
N GLY A 301 -18.09 30.22 32.37
CA GLY A 301 -18.65 31.11 33.39
C GLY A 301 -20.16 31.40 33.24
N GLY A 302 -20.90 30.50 32.55
CA GLY A 302 -22.35 30.58 32.38
C GLY A 302 -22.81 31.61 31.34
N ASN A 303 -23.83 31.30 30.53
CA ASN A 303 -24.48 32.16 29.53
C ASN A 303 -23.75 32.28 28.15
N ASN A 304 -23.49 31.17 27.47
CA ASN A 304 -23.23 31.27 26.05
C ASN A 304 -24.54 31.28 25.24
N VAL A 305 -24.47 31.64 23.96
CA VAL A 305 -25.63 31.76 23.06
C VAL A 305 -26.41 30.44 22.96
N LEU A 306 -25.73 29.31 22.88
CA LEU A 306 -26.39 27.99 22.76
C LEU A 306 -27.13 27.64 24.08
N ASN A 307 -26.56 27.93 25.23
CA ASN A 307 -27.27 27.70 26.50
C ASN A 307 -28.56 28.53 26.58
N GLN A 308 -28.50 29.81 26.22
CA GLN A 308 -29.70 30.66 26.18
C GLN A 308 -30.74 30.12 25.16
N GLN A 309 -30.29 29.68 24.01
CA GLN A 309 -31.16 29.14 22.95
C GLN A 309 -31.87 27.86 23.38
N TYR A 310 -31.18 26.97 24.09
CA TYR A 310 -31.68 25.66 24.45
C TYR A 310 -32.19 25.51 25.87
N THR A 311 -32.14 26.58 26.71
CA THR A 311 -32.74 26.58 28.04
C THR A 311 -34.23 26.32 27.95
N GLY A 312 -34.71 25.28 28.61
CA GLY A 312 -36.11 24.86 28.57
C GLY A 312 -36.54 24.12 27.30
N VAL A 313 -35.64 23.93 26.33
CA VAL A 313 -35.89 23.11 25.15
C VAL A 313 -35.78 21.61 25.52
N ARG A 314 -36.75 20.81 25.05
CA ARG A 314 -36.76 19.37 25.26
C ARG A 314 -36.05 18.66 24.12
N TYR A 315 -35.53 17.48 24.40
CA TYR A 315 -34.75 16.64 23.50
C TYR A 315 -35.27 15.19 23.53
N ASP A 316 -35.51 14.60 22.35
CA ASP A 316 -36.11 13.27 22.22
C ASP A 316 -35.24 12.18 22.85
N TRP A 317 -35.79 11.42 23.77
CA TRP A 317 -35.17 10.24 24.36
C TRP A 317 -35.40 9.00 23.48
N ARG A 318 -34.56 8.82 22.49
CA ARG A 318 -34.65 7.72 21.53
C ARG A 318 -33.27 7.35 21.01
N PRO A 319 -33.11 6.17 20.39
CA PRO A 319 -31.87 5.82 19.73
C PRO A 319 -31.69 6.65 18.44
N TYR A 320 -30.44 7.07 18.19
CA TYR A 320 -30.00 7.74 16.97
C TYR A 320 -28.88 6.91 16.34
N GLU A 321 -28.89 6.82 15.01
CA GLU A 321 -27.85 6.12 14.22
C GLU A 321 -26.64 7.05 13.98
N SER A 322 -26.13 7.65 15.05
CA SER A 322 -25.11 8.69 15.01
C SER A 322 -23.77 8.21 14.50
N VAL A 323 -23.36 7.01 14.89
CA VAL A 323 -22.10 6.42 14.47
C VAL A 323 -22.16 6.03 13.00
N GLU A 324 -23.26 5.42 12.60
CA GLU A 324 -23.52 5.00 11.25
C GLU A 324 -23.56 6.19 10.28
N ASN A 325 -24.28 7.24 10.66
CA ASN A 325 -24.48 8.45 9.84
C ASN A 325 -23.27 9.40 9.82
N PHE A 326 -22.28 9.22 10.69
CA PHE A 326 -21.06 10.00 10.65
C PHE A 326 -20.19 9.68 9.44
N PHE A 327 -20.16 8.44 9.03
CA PHE A 327 -19.40 7.98 7.87
C PHE A 327 -20.20 8.18 6.58
N ARG A 328 -19.50 8.21 5.47
CA ARG A 328 -20.09 8.39 4.14
C ARG A 328 -19.62 7.31 3.17
N SER A 329 -20.31 7.15 2.07
CA SER A 329 -19.74 6.42 0.93
C SER A 329 -18.58 7.23 0.35
N GLY A 330 -17.44 6.61 0.21
CA GLY A 330 -16.28 7.16 -0.48
C GLY A 330 -16.29 6.85 -1.96
N SER A 331 -15.45 7.50 -2.75
CA SER A 331 -15.32 7.24 -4.17
C SER A 331 -13.86 7.20 -4.60
N VAL A 332 -13.56 6.38 -5.61
CA VAL A 332 -12.24 6.29 -6.24
C VAL A 332 -12.40 6.41 -7.73
N SER A 333 -11.74 7.40 -8.33
CA SER A 333 -11.60 7.55 -9.77
C SER A 333 -10.14 7.35 -10.15
N ASN A 334 -9.88 6.43 -11.08
CA ASN A 334 -8.53 6.15 -11.54
C ASN A 334 -8.49 6.14 -13.08
N THR A 335 -7.66 7.00 -13.66
CA THR A 335 -7.43 7.12 -15.11
C THR A 335 -5.97 6.81 -15.41
N SER A 336 -5.72 5.96 -16.40
CA SER A 336 -4.36 5.66 -16.88
C SER A 336 -4.33 5.69 -18.41
N ILE A 337 -3.28 6.33 -18.96
CA ILE A 337 -3.01 6.38 -20.40
C ILE A 337 -1.60 5.88 -20.60
N ASN A 338 -1.44 4.80 -21.36
CA ASN A 338 -0.15 4.21 -21.70
C ASN A 338 0.07 4.26 -23.21
N ILE A 339 1.24 4.75 -23.63
CA ILE A 339 1.67 4.84 -25.02
C ILE A 339 2.98 4.10 -25.13
N ARG A 340 3.04 3.04 -25.93
CA ARG A 340 4.25 2.27 -26.15
C ARG A 340 4.49 1.94 -27.62
N GLY A 341 5.74 1.74 -27.96
CA GLY A 341 6.11 1.36 -29.32
C GLY A 341 7.57 0.98 -29.46
N ALA A 342 7.90 0.41 -30.61
CA ALA A 342 9.26 0.08 -30.99
C ALA A 342 9.50 0.39 -32.46
N SER A 343 10.77 0.63 -32.83
CA SER A 343 11.19 0.72 -34.22
C SER A 343 11.04 -0.64 -34.95
N ASP A 344 10.90 -0.62 -36.28
CA ASP A 344 10.69 -1.82 -37.08
C ASP A 344 11.84 -2.85 -36.93
N ASP A 345 13.05 -2.38 -36.72
CA ASP A 345 14.25 -3.19 -36.49
C ASP A 345 14.45 -3.59 -35.02
N GLY A 346 13.56 -3.14 -34.11
CA GLY A 346 13.63 -3.42 -32.67
C GLY A 346 14.82 -2.78 -31.95
N THR A 347 15.54 -1.84 -32.59
CA THR A 347 16.70 -1.17 -31.99
C THR A 347 16.30 -0.11 -30.98
N ILE A 348 15.13 0.48 -31.12
CA ILE A 348 14.58 1.50 -30.22
C ILE A 348 13.22 1.04 -29.72
N SER A 349 12.98 1.18 -28.42
CA SER A 349 11.66 1.03 -27.82
C SER A 349 11.40 2.14 -26.80
N TYR A 350 10.13 2.48 -26.62
CA TYR A 350 9.70 3.54 -25.71
C TYR A 350 8.37 3.20 -25.05
N ASN A 351 8.19 3.76 -23.86
CA ASN A 351 6.94 3.74 -23.10
C ASN A 351 6.73 5.10 -22.44
N VAL A 352 5.51 5.62 -22.49
CA VAL A 352 5.05 6.78 -21.73
C VAL A 352 3.76 6.42 -21.05
N ASN A 353 3.69 6.61 -19.74
CA ASN A 353 2.48 6.36 -18.95
C ASN A 353 2.10 7.61 -18.15
N TYR A 354 0.83 7.99 -18.20
CA TYR A 354 0.24 8.99 -17.32
C TYR A 354 -0.87 8.34 -16.49
N GLY A 355 -0.88 8.58 -15.19
CA GLY A 355 -1.90 8.11 -14.25
C GLY A 355 -2.43 9.24 -13.38
N ASN A 356 -3.73 9.24 -13.15
CA ASN A 356 -4.40 10.12 -12.20
C ASN A 356 -5.31 9.30 -11.30
N LEU A 357 -5.18 9.47 -9.99
CA LEU A 357 -6.03 8.90 -8.96
C LEU A 357 -6.63 10.04 -8.14
N ASP A 358 -7.94 10.00 -7.95
CA ASP A 358 -8.68 10.87 -7.01
C ASP A 358 -9.56 9.97 -6.14
N GLU A 359 -9.25 9.93 -4.84
CA GLU A 359 -9.94 9.09 -3.86
C GLU A 359 -10.47 9.94 -2.71
N GLU A 360 -11.78 9.88 -2.51
CA GLU A 360 -12.45 10.36 -1.32
C GLU A 360 -12.72 9.19 -0.37
N GLY A 361 -12.21 9.29 0.86
CA GLY A 361 -12.41 8.23 1.87
C GLY A 361 -13.83 8.23 2.45
N PHE A 362 -14.22 7.10 3.04
CA PHE A 362 -15.48 6.98 3.78
C PHE A 362 -15.51 7.82 5.07
N THR A 363 -14.35 8.27 5.56
CA THR A 363 -14.26 9.22 6.69
C THR A 363 -14.32 10.64 6.16
N PRO A 364 -15.23 11.51 6.67
CA PRO A 364 -15.24 12.92 6.30
C PRO A 364 -13.87 13.58 6.49
N GLY A 365 -13.43 14.38 5.52
CA GLY A 365 -12.13 15.06 5.55
C GLY A 365 -10.91 14.19 5.20
N ASN A 366 -11.09 12.91 4.86
CA ASN A 366 -10.02 12.04 4.38
C ASN A 366 -10.05 11.91 2.86
N GLY A 367 -8.87 11.95 2.23
CA GLY A 367 -8.74 11.77 0.80
C GLY A 367 -7.29 11.61 0.34
N LEU A 368 -7.15 11.09 -0.87
CA LEU A 368 -5.88 10.85 -1.55
C LEU A 368 -5.98 11.28 -3.02
N LYS A 369 -5.01 12.08 -3.48
CA LYS A 369 -4.86 12.41 -4.90
C LYS A 369 -3.46 12.08 -5.37
N ARG A 370 -3.34 11.53 -6.57
CA ARG A 370 -2.04 11.23 -7.15
C ARG A 370 -2.04 11.50 -8.65
N ASN A 371 -0.95 12.13 -9.12
CA ASN A 371 -0.63 12.25 -10.53
C ASN A 371 0.74 11.61 -10.77
N ASN A 372 0.83 10.73 -11.76
CA ASN A 372 2.05 10.05 -12.15
C ASN A 372 2.36 10.34 -13.63
N LEU A 373 3.63 10.55 -13.94
CA LEU A 373 4.15 10.56 -15.30
C LEU A 373 5.39 9.66 -15.33
N SER A 374 5.34 8.65 -16.19
CA SER A 374 6.45 7.72 -16.37
C SER A 374 6.89 7.70 -17.83
N ILE A 375 8.19 7.77 -18.05
CA ILE A 375 8.80 7.75 -19.38
C ILE A 375 9.94 6.74 -19.33
N GLY A 376 10.01 5.87 -20.33
CA GLY A 376 11.11 4.94 -20.48
C GLY A 376 11.52 4.81 -21.95
N GLY A 377 12.78 4.48 -22.14
CA GLY A 377 13.36 4.26 -23.45
C GLY A 377 14.54 3.32 -23.43
N ARG A 378 14.67 2.52 -24.50
CA ARG A 378 15.83 1.67 -24.77
C ARG A 378 16.30 1.88 -26.18
N ALA A 379 17.61 2.00 -26.35
CA ALA A 379 18.24 2.13 -27.65
C ALA A 379 19.48 1.20 -27.74
N LYS A 380 19.53 0.36 -28.76
CA LYS A 380 20.72 -0.39 -29.14
C LYS A 380 21.52 0.50 -30.11
N LEU A 381 22.51 1.21 -29.57
CA LEU A 381 23.30 2.22 -30.32
C LEU A 381 24.29 1.58 -31.29
N SER A 382 24.70 0.36 -31.02
CA SER A 382 25.56 -0.46 -31.89
C SER A 382 25.33 -1.92 -31.59
N ASN A 383 25.98 -2.84 -32.31
CA ASN A 383 25.90 -4.28 -32.03
C ASN A 383 26.36 -4.65 -30.62
N LYS A 384 27.13 -3.77 -29.95
CA LYS A 384 27.73 -4.04 -28.65
C LYS A 384 27.24 -3.11 -27.53
N PHE A 385 26.57 -2.01 -27.82
CA PHE A 385 26.26 -0.98 -26.83
C PHE A 385 24.76 -0.70 -26.77
N THR A 386 24.19 -0.89 -25.59
CA THR A 386 22.77 -0.64 -25.30
C THR A 386 22.64 0.38 -24.17
N VAL A 387 21.77 1.36 -24.37
CA VAL A 387 21.35 2.33 -23.35
C VAL A 387 19.89 2.10 -23.03
N GLN A 388 19.54 2.08 -21.75
CA GLN A 388 18.15 2.02 -21.27
C GLN A 388 17.98 3.02 -20.13
N GLY A 389 16.86 3.72 -20.12
CA GLY A 389 16.52 4.63 -19.03
C GLY A 389 15.04 4.67 -18.75
N SER A 390 14.68 4.88 -17.49
CA SER A 390 13.33 5.17 -17.04
C SER A 390 13.33 6.33 -16.06
N MET A 391 12.24 7.08 -16.05
CA MET A 391 11.96 8.13 -15.10
C MET A 391 10.48 8.06 -14.73
N ASN A 392 10.21 7.94 -13.43
CA ASN A 392 8.87 7.97 -12.86
C ASN A 392 8.78 9.21 -11.96
N TYR A 393 7.90 10.14 -12.30
CA TYR A 393 7.53 11.27 -11.45
C TYR A 393 6.16 11.03 -10.84
N SER A 394 6.01 11.33 -9.55
CA SER A 394 4.72 11.33 -8.87
C SER A 394 4.53 12.59 -8.02
N ASN A 395 3.30 13.10 -8.01
CA ASN A 395 2.80 14.04 -7.01
C ASN A 395 1.65 13.37 -6.27
N THR A 396 1.85 13.10 -4.98
CA THR A 396 0.87 12.44 -4.10
C THR A 396 0.43 13.40 -3.00
N GLN A 397 -0.87 13.64 -2.88
CA GLN A 397 -1.46 14.48 -1.83
C GLN A 397 -2.37 13.61 -0.96
N PHE A 398 -2.11 13.60 0.33
CA PHE A 398 -2.88 12.90 1.33
C PHE A 398 -3.39 13.87 2.38
N VAL A 399 -4.65 13.74 2.77
CA VAL A 399 -5.25 14.51 3.87
C VAL A 399 -6.09 13.58 4.75
N SER A 400 -6.09 13.83 6.05
CA SER A 400 -6.93 13.10 7.00
C SER A 400 -7.19 13.96 8.26
N PRO A 401 -8.40 13.87 8.83
CA PRO A 401 -8.59 14.34 10.22
C PRO A 401 -7.78 13.43 11.17
N PRO A 402 -7.61 13.81 12.45
CA PRO A 402 -6.94 12.99 13.46
C PRO A 402 -7.80 11.77 13.80
N VAL A 403 -7.54 10.64 13.13
CA VAL A 403 -8.30 9.38 13.32
C VAL A 403 -7.62 8.36 14.23
N ALA A 404 -6.51 8.72 14.79
CA ALA A 404 -5.67 7.85 15.59
C ALA A 404 -6.33 7.31 16.85
N ALA A 405 -5.78 6.18 17.32
CA ALA A 405 -6.15 5.62 18.61
C ALA A 405 -5.98 6.65 19.74
N SER A 406 -6.85 6.61 20.76
CA SER A 406 -6.75 7.48 21.91
C SER A 406 -5.34 7.36 22.53
N ARG A 407 -4.73 8.48 22.83
CA ARG A 407 -3.54 8.49 23.68
C ARG A 407 -3.96 7.99 25.05
N GLY A 408 -3.56 6.79 25.43
CA GLY A 408 -3.74 6.10 26.67
C GLY A 408 -4.27 6.90 27.89
N ASN A 409 -4.74 6.27 28.91
CA ASN A 409 -5.36 6.77 30.14
C ASN A 409 -6.88 6.90 30.14
N GLY A 410 -7.61 6.28 29.22
CA GLY A 410 -9.07 6.30 29.24
C GLY A 410 -9.68 7.68 28.92
N THR A 411 -8.87 8.67 28.59
CA THR A 411 -9.35 9.92 28.07
C THR A 411 -9.61 9.77 26.58
N LEU A 412 -10.85 9.94 26.20
CA LEU A 412 -11.30 10.04 24.82
C LEU A 412 -10.67 11.29 24.21
N GLY A 413 -9.44 11.14 23.72
CA GLY A 413 -8.63 12.27 23.27
C GLY A 413 -9.00 12.74 21.87
N TRP A 414 -8.00 13.02 21.08
CA TRP A 414 -8.08 13.55 19.72
C TRP A 414 -8.63 12.58 18.69
N SER A 415 -8.83 11.32 19.01
CA SER A 415 -9.30 10.34 18.07
C SER A 415 -10.70 10.65 17.60
N THR A 416 -10.84 11.10 16.38
CA THR A 416 -12.16 11.24 15.75
C THR A 416 -12.94 9.93 15.82
N PHE A 417 -12.30 8.79 15.54
CA PHE A 417 -12.95 7.47 15.64
C PHE A 417 -13.31 7.10 17.06
N GLY A 418 -12.41 7.33 18.03
CA GLY A 418 -12.72 7.09 19.44
C GLY A 418 -13.97 7.86 19.87
N ASN A 419 -14.03 9.15 19.57
CA ASN A 419 -15.17 10.00 19.96
C ASN A 419 -16.46 9.63 19.22
N VAL A 420 -16.39 9.18 17.97
CA VAL A 420 -17.55 8.67 17.21
C VAL A 420 -18.06 7.36 17.81
N PHE A 421 -17.19 6.37 17.98
CA PHE A 421 -17.59 5.02 18.45
C PHE A 421 -18.06 5.00 19.91
N PHE A 422 -17.63 5.97 20.71
CA PHE A 422 -18.12 6.15 22.10
C PHE A 422 -19.34 7.07 22.22
N THR A 423 -19.93 7.51 21.11
CA THR A 423 -21.17 8.30 21.15
C THR A 423 -22.34 7.41 21.63
N PRO A 424 -23.02 7.79 22.74
CA PRO A 424 -24.18 7.03 23.22
C PRO A 424 -25.35 7.06 22.24
N ARG A 425 -26.17 6.05 22.31
CA ARG A 425 -27.32 5.87 21.36
C ARG A 425 -28.36 7.01 21.43
N ASN A 426 -28.49 7.70 22.57
CA ASN A 426 -29.42 8.84 22.71
C ASN A 426 -28.84 10.16 22.20
N VAL A 427 -27.63 10.19 21.66
CA VAL A 427 -27.00 11.42 21.18
C VAL A 427 -27.12 11.53 19.66
N ASP A 428 -27.76 12.54 19.17
CA ASP A 428 -27.81 12.90 17.76
C ASP A 428 -26.53 13.65 17.35
N LEU A 429 -25.47 12.91 17.04
CA LEU A 429 -24.19 13.51 16.63
C LEU A 429 -24.35 14.40 15.39
N MET A 430 -25.21 14.04 14.48
CA MET A 430 -25.37 14.77 13.22
C MET A 430 -26.33 15.95 13.32
N GLY A 431 -27.31 15.91 14.22
CA GLY A 431 -28.27 16.98 14.41
C GLY A 431 -27.89 18.04 15.45
N LEU A 432 -27.06 17.68 16.45
CA LEU A 432 -26.61 18.63 17.46
C LEU A 432 -25.58 19.63 16.90
N GLU A 433 -25.56 20.84 17.44
CA GLU A 433 -24.49 21.82 17.17
C GLU A 433 -23.12 21.24 17.58
N TYR A 434 -22.08 21.52 16.82
CA TYR A 434 -20.73 21.08 17.13
C TYR A 434 -19.73 22.22 17.35
N THR A 435 -20.19 23.46 17.19
CA THR A 435 -19.36 24.66 17.27
C THR A 435 -20.07 25.73 18.06
N LEU A 436 -19.36 26.36 19.00
CA LEU A 436 -19.85 27.56 19.71
C LEU A 436 -19.83 28.75 18.76
N PRO A 437 -20.97 29.46 18.56
CA PRO A 437 -21.04 30.59 17.64
C PRO A 437 -20.08 31.74 17.99
N GLU A 438 -19.81 31.95 19.29
CA GLU A 438 -19.03 33.07 19.77
C GLU A 438 -17.54 32.99 19.43
N ASN A 439 -16.98 31.81 19.39
CA ASN A 439 -15.53 31.66 19.31
C ASN A 439 -15.05 30.48 18.46
N GLY A 440 -15.98 29.75 17.79
CA GLY A 440 -15.68 28.57 17.01
C GLY A 440 -15.26 27.34 17.84
N GLY A 441 -15.43 27.36 19.13
CA GLY A 441 -15.04 26.31 20.06
C GLY A 441 -15.83 25.01 19.88
N SER A 442 -15.22 23.91 20.25
CA SER A 442 -15.87 22.61 20.24
C SER A 442 -16.94 22.53 21.32
N ILE A 443 -18.12 22.06 20.95
CA ILE A 443 -19.19 21.72 21.89
C ILE A 443 -19.72 20.32 21.62
N TYR A 444 -19.98 19.56 22.69
CA TYR A 444 -20.55 18.24 22.60
C TYR A 444 -21.46 17.93 23.79
N TYR A 445 -22.25 16.88 23.71
CA TYR A 445 -23.34 16.53 24.62
C TYR A 445 -22.93 16.32 26.09
N ARG A 446 -21.67 15.95 26.36
CA ARG A 446 -21.23 15.50 27.68
C ARG A 446 -21.12 16.65 28.71
N ASN A 447 -21.58 16.39 29.93
CA ASN A 447 -21.40 17.31 31.03
C ASN A 447 -19.92 17.70 31.22
N GLY A 448 -19.64 19.00 31.34
CA GLY A 448 -18.29 19.53 31.44
C GLY A 448 -17.60 19.76 30.09
N ASN A 449 -18.22 19.39 28.98
CA ASN A 449 -17.69 19.57 27.62
C ASN A 449 -16.21 19.15 27.51
N ASP A 450 -15.89 17.98 28.03
CA ASP A 450 -14.51 17.48 28.14
C ASP A 450 -14.11 16.50 27.03
N ILE A 451 -14.98 16.32 26.03
CA ILE A 451 -14.74 15.50 24.83
C ILE A 451 -14.86 16.38 23.59
N ILE A 452 -13.86 16.32 22.71
CA ILE A 452 -13.92 17.02 21.41
C ILE A 452 -15.02 16.40 20.56
N ASN A 453 -15.91 17.24 20.01
CA ASN A 453 -16.89 16.78 19.05
C ASN A 453 -16.18 16.28 17.79
N PRO A 454 -16.45 15.05 17.31
CA PRO A 454 -15.77 14.51 16.13
C PRO A 454 -16.04 15.32 14.84
N ARG A 455 -17.20 15.97 14.70
CA ARG A 455 -17.49 16.88 13.59
C ARG A 455 -16.61 18.14 13.66
N TRP A 456 -16.38 18.66 14.88
CA TRP A 456 -15.46 19.76 15.09
C TRP A 456 -14.03 19.37 14.74
N SER A 457 -13.58 18.16 15.14
CA SER A 457 -12.26 17.66 14.78
C SER A 457 -12.06 17.60 13.27
N VAL A 458 -13.05 17.09 12.52
CA VAL A 458 -13.00 17.05 11.05
C VAL A 458 -12.90 18.45 10.44
N ALA A 459 -13.63 19.44 10.99
CA ALA A 459 -13.66 20.79 10.45
C ALA A 459 -12.43 21.65 10.84
N ASN A 460 -11.80 21.35 11.98
CA ASN A 460 -10.82 22.21 12.62
C ASN A 460 -9.44 21.61 12.82
N SER A 461 -9.27 20.32 12.55
CA SER A 461 -7.98 19.64 12.73
C SER A 461 -7.69 18.78 11.50
N GLN A 462 -6.47 18.86 10.98
CA GLN A 462 -6.08 18.13 9.79
C GLN A 462 -4.59 17.79 9.80
N GLY A 463 -4.28 16.56 9.43
CA GLY A 463 -2.96 16.16 8.98
C GLY A 463 -2.93 16.00 7.46
N GLY A 464 -1.86 16.42 6.82
CA GLY A 464 -1.72 16.35 5.38
C GLY A 464 -0.28 16.22 4.93
N GLN A 465 -0.10 15.61 3.75
CA GLN A 465 1.19 15.43 3.09
C GLN A 465 1.06 15.75 1.61
N ASN A 466 2.05 16.44 1.07
CA ASN A 466 2.20 16.62 -0.37
C ASN A 466 3.61 16.17 -0.76
N VAL A 467 3.69 15.09 -1.52
CA VAL A 467 4.94 14.45 -1.89
C VAL A 467 5.18 14.60 -3.37
N ASN A 468 6.35 15.15 -3.72
CA ASN A 468 6.87 15.13 -5.08
C ASN A 468 8.04 14.16 -5.11
N ARG A 469 7.97 13.14 -5.98
CA ARG A 469 9.00 12.10 -6.08
C ARG A 469 9.45 11.91 -7.52
N VAL A 470 10.74 11.70 -7.67
CA VAL A 470 11.38 11.24 -8.91
C VAL A 470 12.15 9.97 -8.61
N ASN A 471 11.77 8.89 -9.26
CA ASN A 471 12.54 7.65 -9.31
C ASN A 471 13.03 7.46 -10.75
N SER A 472 14.34 7.40 -10.95
CA SER A 472 14.92 7.32 -12.29
C SER A 472 16.09 6.35 -12.34
N THR A 473 16.26 5.73 -13.50
CA THR A 473 17.33 4.76 -13.77
C THR A 473 17.93 5.03 -15.14
N VAL A 474 19.24 4.98 -15.25
CA VAL A 474 19.97 4.92 -16.52
C VAL A 474 20.94 3.76 -16.46
N SER A 475 20.83 2.84 -17.42
CA SER A 475 21.66 1.64 -17.54
C SER A 475 22.39 1.63 -18.87
N LEU A 476 23.68 1.37 -18.81
CA LEU A 476 24.59 1.24 -19.95
C LEU A 476 25.11 -0.19 -19.96
N SER A 477 24.89 -0.93 -21.05
CA SER A 477 25.39 -2.30 -21.21
C SER A 477 26.29 -2.37 -22.42
N TYR A 478 27.47 -2.98 -22.24
CA TYR A 478 28.46 -3.20 -23.29
C TYR A 478 28.77 -4.69 -23.42
N GLU A 479 28.49 -5.27 -24.59
CA GLU A 479 28.81 -6.64 -24.96
C GLU A 479 30.30 -6.70 -25.36
N ILE A 480 31.16 -7.21 -24.46
CA ILE A 480 32.59 -7.38 -24.72
C ILE A 480 32.78 -8.43 -25.81
N ASN A 481 32.10 -9.56 -25.66
CA ASN A 481 31.95 -10.63 -26.63
C ASN A 481 30.62 -11.35 -26.39
N ASP A 482 30.33 -12.42 -27.13
CA ASP A 482 29.05 -13.14 -27.07
C ASP A 482 28.77 -13.77 -25.69
N ASN A 483 29.79 -14.03 -24.88
CA ASN A 483 29.70 -14.64 -23.56
C ASN A 483 29.91 -13.69 -22.39
N LEU A 484 30.36 -12.45 -22.63
CA LEU A 484 30.78 -11.53 -21.56
C LEU A 484 30.23 -10.12 -21.80
N SER A 485 29.55 -9.58 -20.80
CA SER A 485 29.01 -8.22 -20.83
C SER A 485 29.35 -7.43 -19.58
N LEU A 486 29.53 -6.12 -19.73
CA LEU A 486 29.68 -5.16 -18.66
C LEU A 486 28.47 -4.26 -18.58
N THR A 487 27.86 -4.14 -17.40
CA THR A 487 26.72 -3.26 -17.16
C THR A 487 27.06 -2.25 -16.08
N TYR A 488 26.78 -0.98 -16.36
CA TYR A 488 26.75 0.08 -15.36
C TYR A 488 25.34 0.67 -15.27
N ARG A 489 24.83 0.84 -14.05
CA ARG A 489 23.54 1.46 -13.78
C ARG A 489 23.67 2.54 -12.72
N TYR A 490 23.13 3.71 -13.02
CA TYR A 490 22.88 4.77 -12.05
C TYR A 490 21.40 4.87 -11.78
N GLY A 491 21.03 4.91 -10.52
CA GLY A 491 19.67 5.08 -10.04
C GLY A 491 19.56 6.25 -9.08
N LEU A 492 18.47 6.99 -9.19
CA LEU A 492 18.11 8.08 -8.29
C LEU A 492 16.68 7.83 -7.78
N ASP A 493 16.53 7.81 -6.46
CA ASP A 493 15.22 7.92 -5.82
C ASP A 493 15.25 9.17 -4.92
N TRP A 494 14.56 10.22 -5.37
CA TRP A 494 14.49 11.49 -4.67
C TRP A 494 13.05 11.89 -4.42
N TYR A 495 12.75 12.32 -3.19
CA TYR A 495 11.47 12.93 -2.90
C TYR A 495 11.57 14.08 -1.90
N ASN A 496 10.70 15.07 -2.09
CA ASN A 496 10.36 16.09 -1.13
C ASN A 496 8.94 15.85 -0.62
N GLU A 497 8.82 15.71 0.69
CA GLU A 497 7.56 15.48 1.38
C GLU A 497 7.26 16.68 2.28
N ARG A 498 6.27 17.48 1.89
CA ARG A 498 5.76 18.60 2.66
C ARG A 498 4.64 18.14 3.56
N ASN A 499 4.82 18.31 4.85
CA ASN A 499 3.87 17.92 5.87
C ASN A 499 3.25 19.14 6.53
N LYS A 500 1.95 19.03 6.80
CA LYS A 500 1.21 20.01 7.58
C LYS A 500 0.30 19.29 8.58
N ASP A 501 0.37 19.67 9.83
CA ASP A 501 -0.46 19.13 10.90
C ASP A 501 -0.91 20.31 11.80
N TYR A 502 -2.22 20.45 11.97
CA TYR A 502 -2.76 21.58 12.74
C TYR A 502 -4.07 21.24 13.45
N SER A 503 -4.35 21.99 14.49
CA SER A 503 -5.68 22.17 15.05
C SER A 503 -5.92 23.65 15.37
N ASN A 504 -7.13 24.13 15.08
CA ASN A 504 -7.59 25.39 15.58
C ASN A 504 -7.65 25.38 17.13
N LYS A 505 -7.53 26.57 17.75
CA LYS A 505 -7.80 26.74 19.18
C LYS A 505 -9.27 26.56 19.50
N ASN A 506 -9.58 26.54 20.79
CA ASN A 506 -10.92 26.40 21.35
C ASN A 506 -11.50 24.97 21.20
N GLY A 507 -10.65 23.95 20.95
CA GLY A 507 -10.97 22.59 21.30
C GLY A 507 -10.98 22.37 22.80
N VAL A 508 -11.14 21.15 23.27
CA VAL A 508 -11.27 20.82 24.69
C VAL A 508 -10.25 19.76 25.11
N ASN A 509 -9.98 19.69 26.41
CA ASN A 509 -9.24 18.63 27.11
C ASN A 509 -7.71 18.59 26.90
N PHE A 510 -7.15 19.01 25.77
CA PHE A 510 -5.71 18.99 25.49
C PHE A 510 -5.17 20.37 25.17
N ASN A 511 -3.99 20.69 25.68
CA ASN A 511 -3.36 21.98 25.42
C ASN A 511 -3.28 22.30 23.93
N ASP A 512 -2.88 21.33 23.10
CA ASP A 512 -2.80 21.49 21.66
C ASP A 512 -4.16 21.82 21.01
N ALA A 513 -5.27 21.30 21.54
CA ALA A 513 -6.62 21.63 21.10
C ALA A 513 -7.15 22.94 21.71
N ILE A 514 -6.90 23.18 23.01
CA ILE A 514 -7.35 24.36 23.69
C ILE A 514 -6.69 25.63 23.13
N PHE A 515 -5.37 25.56 22.91
CA PHE A 515 -4.58 26.71 22.47
C PHE A 515 -4.32 26.73 20.95
N GLY A 516 -4.57 25.62 20.26
CA GLY A 516 -4.27 25.44 18.85
C GLY A 516 -2.78 25.26 18.55
N TYR A 517 -2.47 24.54 17.49
CA TYR A 517 -1.12 24.34 17.01
C TYR A 517 -1.05 24.30 15.50
N LEU A 518 0.14 24.55 14.96
CA LEU A 518 0.49 24.34 13.57
C LEU A 518 1.92 23.77 13.51
N ARG A 519 2.08 22.64 12.87
CA ARG A 519 3.38 22.07 12.53
C ARG A 519 3.49 21.94 11.03
N THR A 520 4.55 22.51 10.46
CA THR A 520 4.92 22.26 9.07
C THR A 520 6.36 21.79 9.03
N TRP A 521 6.64 20.80 8.22
CA TRP A 521 8.01 20.34 7.99
C TRP A 521 8.14 19.71 6.62
N ASP A 522 9.30 19.91 6.03
CA ASP A 522 9.69 19.31 4.77
C ASP A 522 10.73 18.23 5.04
N ASN A 523 10.51 17.04 4.51
CA ASN A 523 11.50 15.97 4.46
C ASN A 523 12.05 15.88 3.04
N ASN A 524 13.35 16.07 2.88
CA ASN A 524 14.08 15.81 1.63
C ASN A 524 14.86 14.51 1.77
N VAL A 525 14.57 13.55 0.90
CA VAL A 525 15.29 12.27 0.86
C VAL A 525 15.86 12.08 -0.53
N ALA A 526 17.14 11.74 -0.61
CA ALA A 526 17.78 11.33 -1.85
C ALA A 526 18.57 10.05 -1.65
N ILE A 527 18.35 9.08 -2.54
CA ILE A 527 19.11 7.83 -2.62
C ILE A 527 19.77 7.80 -3.99
N HIS A 528 21.12 7.86 -3.99
CA HIS A 528 21.93 7.66 -5.17
C HIS A 528 22.45 6.23 -5.16
N ASN A 529 22.12 5.47 -6.18
CA ASN A 529 22.57 4.08 -6.34
C ASN A 529 23.46 3.95 -7.58
N HIS A 530 24.67 3.48 -7.39
CA HIS A 530 25.56 3.07 -8.47
C HIS A 530 25.71 1.55 -8.42
N PHE A 531 25.57 0.92 -9.53
CA PHE A 531 25.72 -0.52 -9.72
C PHE A 531 26.59 -0.77 -10.94
N MET A 532 27.58 -1.64 -10.78
CA MET A 532 28.43 -2.10 -11.88
C MET A 532 28.59 -3.61 -11.79
N SER A 533 28.42 -4.31 -12.91
CA SER A 533 28.61 -5.77 -12.94
C SER A 533 29.20 -6.27 -14.24
N LEU A 534 30.06 -7.26 -14.12
CA LEU A 534 30.56 -8.10 -15.18
C LEU A 534 29.77 -9.40 -15.15
N ASN A 535 29.10 -9.74 -16.27
CA ASN A 535 28.28 -10.92 -16.40
C ASN A 535 28.88 -11.83 -17.47
N GLY A 536 29.00 -13.12 -17.17
CA GLY A 536 29.52 -14.11 -18.10
C GLY A 536 28.65 -15.35 -18.14
N SER A 537 28.54 -15.98 -19.32
CA SER A 537 27.85 -17.25 -19.54
C SER A 537 28.68 -18.09 -20.50
N TYR A 538 29.10 -19.28 -20.04
CA TYR A 538 30.02 -20.18 -20.79
C TYR A 538 29.55 -21.61 -20.65
N ASP A 539 29.58 -22.36 -21.75
CA ASP A 539 29.50 -23.80 -21.72
C ASP A 539 30.92 -24.36 -21.50
N LEU A 540 31.16 -24.85 -20.28
CA LEU A 540 32.48 -25.42 -19.91
C LEU A 540 32.72 -26.78 -20.57
N THR A 541 31.63 -27.54 -20.74
CA THR A 541 31.56 -28.80 -21.47
C THR A 541 30.17 -28.92 -22.07
N ASP A 542 29.92 -29.95 -22.88
CA ASP A 542 28.58 -30.25 -23.42
C ASP A 542 27.52 -30.48 -22.34
N ASP A 543 27.97 -30.83 -21.12
CA ASP A 543 27.11 -31.17 -19.97
C ASP A 543 27.09 -30.12 -18.88
N ILE A 544 28.00 -29.12 -18.89
CA ILE A 544 28.21 -28.18 -17.80
C ILE A 544 28.19 -26.75 -18.32
N GLY A 545 27.17 -26.00 -17.92
CA GLY A 545 27.09 -24.55 -18.08
C GLY A 545 27.53 -23.79 -16.82
N LEU A 546 28.21 -22.66 -16.99
CA LEU A 546 28.59 -21.71 -15.94
C LEU A 546 28.06 -20.33 -16.29
N THR A 547 27.21 -19.78 -15.43
CA THR A 547 26.86 -18.37 -15.47
C THR A 547 27.43 -17.69 -14.23
N PHE A 548 28.10 -16.56 -14.39
CA PHE A 548 28.63 -15.81 -13.25
C PHE A 548 28.31 -14.32 -13.36
N ASN A 549 28.26 -13.68 -12.19
CA ASN A 549 28.10 -12.24 -12.05
C ASN A 549 29.02 -11.76 -10.94
N VAL A 550 29.85 -10.76 -11.23
CA VAL A 550 30.74 -10.10 -10.23
C VAL A 550 30.53 -8.61 -10.35
N GLY A 551 30.34 -7.94 -9.22
CA GLY A 551 30.02 -6.52 -9.27
C GLY A 551 30.23 -5.77 -7.98
N ALA A 552 29.94 -4.47 -8.05
CA ALA A 552 30.00 -3.55 -6.94
C ALA A 552 28.78 -2.62 -6.94
N THR A 553 28.40 -2.19 -5.75
CA THR A 553 27.34 -1.20 -5.52
C THR A 553 27.85 -0.08 -4.62
N SER A 554 27.35 1.13 -4.85
CA SER A 554 27.50 2.25 -3.93
C SER A 554 26.14 2.91 -3.73
N ASN A 555 25.67 2.93 -2.48
CA ASN A 555 24.46 3.61 -2.07
C ASN A 555 24.82 4.80 -1.19
N ARG A 556 24.33 5.98 -1.55
CA ARG A 556 24.35 7.15 -0.67
C ARG A 556 22.93 7.60 -0.44
N ARG A 557 22.52 7.61 0.83
CA ARG A 557 21.25 8.17 1.26
C ARG A 557 21.48 9.42 2.08
N THR A 558 20.74 10.49 1.76
CA THR A 558 20.64 11.70 2.57
C THR A 558 19.20 11.90 3.00
N TYR A 559 19.04 12.47 4.18
CA TYR A 559 17.76 12.84 4.77
C TYR A 559 17.93 14.19 5.45
N ASP A 560 17.15 15.16 5.00
CA ASP A 560 17.10 16.49 5.58
C ASP A 560 15.66 16.80 5.99
N ARG A 561 15.48 17.29 7.21
CA ARG A 561 14.21 17.78 7.73
C ARG A 561 14.36 19.20 8.19
N GLU A 562 13.48 20.07 7.70
CA GLU A 562 13.36 21.43 8.16
C GLU A 562 11.89 21.79 8.37
N GLY A 563 11.59 22.64 9.37
CA GLY A 563 10.23 23.00 9.65
C GLY A 563 10.05 23.89 10.85
N THR A 564 8.80 24.10 11.22
CA THR A 564 8.40 24.90 12.37
C THR A 564 7.23 24.26 13.09
N SER A 565 7.32 24.19 14.41
CA SER A 565 6.21 23.86 15.30
C SER A 565 5.76 25.11 16.04
N SER A 566 4.49 25.49 15.92
CA SER A 566 3.90 26.68 16.53
C SER A 566 2.75 26.30 17.44
N THR A 567 2.64 26.93 18.59
CA THR A 567 1.59 26.72 19.61
C THR A 567 1.06 28.04 20.13
N GLY A 568 -0.20 28.06 20.62
CA GLY A 568 -0.86 29.27 21.11
C GLY A 568 -1.38 30.13 19.94
N GLN A 569 -2.40 29.66 19.24
CA GLN A 569 -3.03 30.37 18.13
C GLN A 569 -3.68 31.69 18.63
N ILE A 570 -3.33 32.80 18.03
CA ILE A 570 -3.82 34.15 18.45
C ILE A 570 -5.25 34.37 17.89
N VAL A 571 -5.44 34.24 16.59
CA VAL A 571 -6.72 34.40 15.89
C VAL A 571 -7.22 33.06 15.37
N TYR A 572 -8.43 32.67 15.80
CA TYR A 572 -9.09 31.43 15.32
C TYR A 572 -9.24 31.42 13.78
N GLY A 573 -9.06 30.28 13.18
CA GLY A 573 -9.24 30.09 11.75
C GLY A 573 -8.04 30.49 10.88
N THR A 574 -7.06 31.22 11.41
CA THR A 574 -5.86 31.60 10.64
C THR A 574 -4.72 30.63 10.91
N ILE A 575 -4.49 29.70 9.97
CA ILE A 575 -3.49 28.62 10.07
C ILE A 575 -2.19 29.02 9.37
N GLN A 576 -1.48 29.98 9.98
CA GLN A 576 -0.20 30.53 9.53
C GLN A 576 0.72 30.73 10.73
N HIS A 577 2.02 30.40 10.63
CA HIS A 577 2.96 30.43 11.76
C HIS A 577 3.03 31.77 12.50
N PHE A 578 2.91 32.89 11.79
CA PHE A 578 2.91 34.24 12.42
C PHE A 578 1.72 34.48 13.37
N ASN A 579 0.67 33.66 13.29
CA ASN A 579 -0.53 33.75 14.12
C ASN A 579 -0.44 32.89 15.39
N TYR A 580 0.75 32.57 15.85
CA TYR A 580 0.99 31.78 17.05
C TYR A 580 1.98 32.45 17.97
N GLU A 581 1.77 32.33 19.27
CA GLU A 581 2.60 32.95 20.31
C GLU A 581 4.01 32.34 20.36
N ASN A 582 4.11 31.03 20.22
CA ASN A 582 5.38 30.30 20.33
C ASN A 582 5.70 29.60 19.03
N GLN A 583 6.96 29.69 18.60
CA GLN A 583 7.47 29.03 17.41
C GLN A 583 8.79 28.34 17.72
N THR A 584 8.91 27.06 17.38
CA THR A 584 10.10 26.24 17.59
C THR A 584 10.56 25.67 16.26
N PRO A 585 11.81 25.89 15.84
CA PRO A 585 12.32 25.30 14.60
C PRO A 585 12.50 23.79 14.77
N LEU A 586 12.31 23.07 13.66
CA LEU A 586 12.59 21.65 13.52
C LEU A 586 13.69 21.51 12.49
N SER A 587 14.80 20.87 12.85
CA SER A 587 15.90 20.61 11.93
C SER A 587 16.54 19.26 12.26
N TYR A 588 16.80 18.47 11.23
CA TYR A 588 17.54 17.23 11.35
C TYR A 588 18.22 16.91 10.01
N HIS A 589 19.50 16.51 10.08
CA HIS A 589 20.26 16.05 8.93
C HIS A 589 20.84 14.67 9.21
N GLY A 590 20.76 13.78 8.22
CA GLY A 590 21.34 12.45 8.28
C GLY A 590 21.89 12.01 6.93
N ALA A 591 23.00 11.30 6.95
CA ALA A 591 23.57 10.69 5.75
C ALA A 591 24.07 9.28 6.05
N LYS A 592 23.88 8.36 5.11
CA LYS A 592 24.38 6.99 5.15
C LYS A 592 25.03 6.64 3.82
N ASN A 593 26.26 6.14 3.87
CA ASN A 593 26.93 5.55 2.71
C ASN A 593 27.08 4.05 2.93
N GLU A 594 26.90 3.28 1.86
CA GLU A 594 27.00 1.83 1.84
C GLU A 594 27.70 1.41 0.55
N LEU A 595 28.84 0.73 0.69
CA LEU A 595 29.59 0.16 -0.41
C LEU A 595 29.46 -1.36 -0.33
N GLY A 596 29.25 -2.02 -1.45
CA GLY A 596 29.15 -3.46 -1.50
C GLY A 596 29.89 -4.06 -2.69
N VAL A 597 30.58 -5.16 -2.46
CA VAL A 597 31.15 -6.01 -3.52
C VAL A 597 30.49 -7.36 -3.44
N PHE A 598 30.08 -7.89 -4.57
CA PHE A 598 29.35 -9.17 -4.63
C PHE A 598 29.79 -10.04 -5.79
N GLY A 599 29.55 -11.33 -5.65
CA GLY A 599 29.71 -12.31 -6.71
C GLY A 599 28.67 -13.40 -6.61
N SER A 600 28.28 -13.95 -7.77
CA SER A 600 27.51 -15.19 -7.87
C SER A 600 28.08 -16.08 -8.99
N ALA A 601 28.04 -17.37 -8.76
CA ALA A 601 28.33 -18.41 -9.75
C ALA A 601 27.20 -19.43 -9.74
N ASP A 602 26.66 -19.72 -10.91
CA ASP A 602 25.60 -20.69 -11.15
C ASP A 602 26.17 -21.77 -12.08
N LEU A 603 26.22 -22.99 -11.59
CA LEU A 603 26.59 -24.17 -12.33
C LEU A 603 25.30 -24.91 -12.73
N ASP A 604 25.16 -25.16 -13.99
CA ASP A 604 24.11 -25.99 -14.59
C ASP A 604 24.74 -27.32 -15.03
N TYR A 605 24.21 -28.43 -14.57
CA TYR A 605 24.58 -29.75 -15.03
C TYR A 605 23.40 -30.43 -15.74
N LYS A 606 23.50 -30.57 -17.06
CA LYS A 606 22.51 -31.24 -17.93
C LYS A 606 21.06 -30.78 -17.74
N ASP A 607 20.85 -29.49 -17.43
CA ASP A 607 19.52 -28.91 -17.24
C ASP A 607 18.65 -29.56 -16.13
N TYR A 608 19.21 -30.43 -15.29
CA TYR A 608 18.47 -31.04 -14.17
C TYR A 608 19.06 -30.77 -12.79
N LEU A 609 20.35 -30.39 -12.69
CA LEU A 609 20.99 -30.04 -11.42
C LEU A 609 21.63 -28.66 -11.51
N PHE A 610 21.18 -27.73 -10.68
CA PHE A 610 21.69 -26.38 -10.63
C PHE A 610 22.26 -26.10 -9.24
N VAL A 611 23.47 -25.57 -9.19
CA VAL A 611 24.15 -25.15 -7.95
C VAL A 611 24.49 -23.67 -8.05
N THR A 612 24.00 -22.86 -7.10
CA THR A 612 24.31 -21.45 -7.02
C THR A 612 25.11 -21.15 -5.78
N LEU A 613 26.25 -20.46 -5.93
CA LEU A 613 27.06 -19.91 -4.87
C LEU A 613 27.04 -18.39 -4.97
N GLN A 614 26.81 -17.69 -3.85
CA GLN A 614 26.77 -16.23 -3.80
C GLN A 614 27.51 -15.73 -2.55
N ALA A 615 28.14 -14.60 -2.69
CA ALA A 615 28.71 -13.88 -1.57
C ALA A 615 28.62 -12.37 -1.82
N ARG A 616 28.42 -11.61 -0.75
CA ARG A 616 28.47 -10.15 -0.74
C ARG A 616 29.17 -9.67 0.51
N ASN A 617 30.01 -8.65 0.39
CA ASN A 617 30.54 -7.92 1.52
C ASN A 617 30.13 -6.45 1.44
N ASP A 618 29.57 -5.93 2.54
CA ASP A 618 29.16 -4.53 2.67
C ASP A 618 30.03 -3.79 3.67
N TRP A 619 30.31 -2.51 3.39
CA TRP A 619 30.88 -1.54 4.31
C TRP A 619 29.87 -0.41 4.52
N VAL A 620 29.49 -0.16 5.78
CA VAL A 620 28.40 0.76 6.13
C VAL A 620 28.92 1.88 7.04
N SER A 621 28.69 3.14 6.64
CA SER A 621 29.27 4.32 7.29
C SER A 621 28.72 4.65 8.68
N ASN A 622 27.57 4.12 9.06
CA ASN A 622 26.94 4.36 10.37
C ASN A 622 27.33 3.33 11.45
N LEU A 623 28.25 2.44 11.14
CA LEU A 623 28.83 1.49 12.08
C LEU A 623 30.27 1.88 12.44
N PRO A 624 30.76 1.54 13.65
CA PRO A 624 32.16 1.72 14.02
C PRO A 624 33.11 1.06 13.02
N THR A 625 34.22 1.65 12.75
CA THR A 625 35.20 1.20 11.73
C THR A 625 35.63 -0.26 11.93
N GLU A 626 35.67 -0.71 13.16
CA GLU A 626 36.05 -2.08 13.56
C GLU A 626 34.98 -3.14 13.14
N ASN A 627 33.70 -2.72 12.97
CA ASN A 627 32.56 -3.59 12.70
C ASN A 627 31.74 -3.13 11.48
N ASN A 628 32.29 -2.30 10.61
CA ASN A 628 31.55 -1.75 9.47
C ASN A 628 31.53 -2.68 8.24
N SER A 629 32.29 -3.79 8.28
CA SER A 629 32.38 -4.77 7.20
C SER A 629 31.57 -6.02 7.53
N MET A 630 30.68 -6.42 6.65
CA MET A 630 29.78 -7.54 6.87
C MET A 630 29.72 -8.44 5.64
N LEU A 631 30.04 -9.73 5.84
CA LEU A 631 30.02 -10.75 4.79
C LEU A 631 28.72 -11.56 4.82
N TYR A 632 28.07 -11.70 3.69
CA TYR A 632 26.82 -12.44 3.46
C TYR A 632 27.06 -13.57 2.46
N PRO A 633 27.41 -14.79 2.88
CA PRO A 633 27.49 -15.94 1.99
C PRO A 633 26.13 -16.63 1.84
N SER A 634 25.89 -17.22 0.66
CA SER A 634 24.78 -18.14 0.45
C SER A 634 25.12 -19.23 -0.57
N ALA A 635 24.47 -20.36 -0.41
CA ALA A 635 24.50 -21.47 -1.35
C ALA A 635 23.09 -22.01 -1.57
N SER A 636 22.80 -22.45 -2.78
CA SER A 636 21.52 -23.10 -3.07
C SER A 636 21.66 -24.17 -4.15
N VAL A 637 20.77 -25.16 -4.09
CA VAL A 637 20.69 -26.26 -5.05
C VAL A 637 19.25 -26.39 -5.54
N SER A 638 19.09 -26.61 -6.83
CA SER A 638 17.84 -26.98 -7.47
C SER A 638 18.05 -28.29 -8.24
N PHE A 639 17.23 -29.29 -7.98
CA PHE A 639 17.27 -30.60 -8.65
C PHE A 639 15.90 -30.90 -9.24
N LEU A 640 15.90 -31.37 -10.48
CA LEU A 640 14.74 -31.75 -11.28
C LEU A 640 14.71 -33.25 -11.50
N PRO A 641 14.14 -34.08 -10.61
CA PRO A 641 14.07 -35.52 -10.77
C PRO A 641 13.44 -35.95 -12.11
N THR A 642 12.38 -35.25 -12.53
CA THR A 642 11.65 -35.53 -13.79
C THR A 642 12.44 -35.19 -15.05
N SER A 643 13.51 -34.38 -14.96
CA SER A 643 14.46 -34.15 -16.06
C SER A 643 15.69 -35.03 -15.97
N PHE A 644 16.01 -35.55 -14.77
CA PHE A 644 17.10 -36.50 -14.55
C PHE A 644 16.75 -37.90 -15.08
N ASP A 645 15.53 -38.40 -14.81
CA ASP A 645 15.03 -39.68 -15.24
C ASP A 645 13.54 -39.60 -15.56
N GLU A 646 13.16 -39.94 -16.77
CA GLU A 646 11.77 -39.91 -17.25
C GLU A 646 10.85 -40.86 -16.47
N ASN A 647 11.37 -41.87 -15.79
CA ASN A 647 10.59 -42.75 -14.93
C ASN A 647 9.98 -42.06 -13.71
N PHE A 648 10.46 -40.85 -13.34
CA PHE A 648 9.82 -40.01 -12.35
C PHE A 648 8.58 -39.28 -12.87
N LYS A 649 8.35 -39.26 -14.19
CA LYS A 649 7.12 -38.68 -14.76
C LYS A 649 6.00 -39.72 -14.71
N SER A 650 4.80 -39.24 -14.48
CA SER A 650 3.56 -40.02 -14.54
C SER A 650 2.42 -39.14 -15.05
N GLU A 651 1.25 -39.71 -15.32
CA GLU A 651 0.05 -38.97 -15.71
C GLU A 651 -0.33 -37.88 -14.67
N ASN A 652 0.01 -38.10 -13.40
CA ASN A 652 -0.30 -37.15 -12.30
C ASN A 652 0.92 -36.31 -11.86
N LEU A 653 2.12 -36.59 -12.34
CA LEU A 653 3.36 -35.92 -11.99
C LEU A 653 4.20 -35.66 -13.24
N SER A 654 3.94 -34.57 -13.92
CA SER A 654 4.68 -34.11 -15.08
C SER A 654 6.00 -33.43 -14.73
N TYR A 655 6.06 -32.78 -13.55
CA TYR A 655 7.20 -31.98 -13.09
C TYR A 655 7.42 -32.09 -11.60
N LEU A 656 8.66 -32.38 -11.21
CA LEU A 656 9.10 -32.38 -9.81
C LEU A 656 10.37 -31.56 -9.67
N LYS A 657 10.37 -30.59 -8.76
CA LYS A 657 11.52 -29.78 -8.40
C LYS A 657 11.77 -29.86 -6.89
N VAL A 658 12.99 -30.25 -6.52
CA VAL A 658 13.49 -30.25 -5.15
C VAL A 658 14.53 -29.14 -5.02
N ARG A 659 14.45 -28.34 -3.98
CA ARG A 659 15.40 -27.24 -3.76
C ARG A 659 15.77 -27.12 -2.29
N ALA A 660 17.02 -26.70 -2.06
CA ALA A 660 17.53 -26.36 -0.75
C ALA A 660 18.39 -25.09 -0.85
N SER A 661 18.33 -24.25 0.16
CA SER A 661 19.16 -23.03 0.21
C SER A 661 19.56 -22.69 1.64
N LEU A 662 20.77 -22.17 1.78
CA LEU A 662 21.35 -21.66 3.01
C LEU A 662 21.89 -20.26 2.74
N GLY A 663 21.67 -19.32 3.66
CA GLY A 663 22.21 -17.98 3.60
C GLY A 663 22.39 -17.41 4.98
N SER A 664 23.34 -16.49 5.12
CA SER A 664 23.61 -15.74 6.35
C SER A 664 23.38 -14.25 6.09
N SER A 665 22.90 -13.51 7.15
CA SER A 665 22.68 -12.06 7.12
C SER A 665 23.16 -11.40 8.42
#